data_7baf0fc7672a49167a07141af29db468
#
_entry.id   7baf0fc7672a49167a07141af29db468
#
_cell.length_a   1.000
_cell.length_b   1.000
_cell.length_c   1.000
_cell.angle_alpha   90.00
_cell.angle_beta   90.00
_cell.angle_gamma   90.00
#
_symmetry.space_group_name_H-M   'P 1'
#
loop_
_entity.id
_entity.type
_entity.pdbx_description
1 polymer ?
#
loop_
_entity_poly.entity_id
_entity_poly.type
_entity_poly.pdbx_seq_one_letter_code
_entity_poly.pdbx_strand_id
1 'polypeptide(L)'
;MLNKKSFVFLLFVNSIIAQTVSKDSTKTNSLENVVVTAQFSPQSVKKSVFNVRVISEQDIKNLSAYNLTDVLNQYLNITLQPSGSSGRSSVSLFGLDGQYFKIFVDNVPLVNENGLGNNIDLSQINLNDIERIEIVEGSMGVTHGANAVTGILNIITKKFSIEKWNISLGVQEETVGNEFALFDKGRHIQTFKLSHNYKNKWYISAGLNRNDFQGFFDTKKGKFYFENDGDRGLRWLPKEQFNGTAMLSYSAPKFNFNYKFEFFNELIDFYNSTVQSAFSDQLGSYRYSNDKRYFINRYFHNANLTGKLFSKINYSTSFSLQNQERVVEDFRYNLFTKQESNNSEVKDQSMQVFYSSGSLSNFFNNEKANLQLGYEVVLNKGFAVVQEANNTFVPVEKNINNYDVFVSSELKLTDRFSVRPGLRFSVQSLFENQYASSLGLRYLLNKGLEIRSSYGTSFRTPNFNELYSKQIFDGHFFAGNENLIPELSTSYEASIKKSTTLKEDKFLSNQISGSFIDLKDKIDMALVRFNPDTGSPEYQYININKYKVFNIATTNQFKSKNWSLNLGASFTGISQKIENLVFVSTDKYLYSFNWNTSFSYTFPKVQTTLSAYYKYNGKTQQFIEGSSEYIISTIDASNWLDATLQKKFFKGKIETTIGARNIFNVTNINQTGTSQANGHAMSSQLMLAYGRSYFIKLMYNLNF
;
A
#
# COMPACT_ATOMS: atom_id res chain seq x y z
N MET A 1 19.75 -42.47 -0.56
CA MET A 1 20.92 -42.34 -1.44
C MET A 1 20.47 -42.07 -2.86
N LEU A 2 20.39 -40.79 -3.24
CA LEU A 2 20.20 -40.40 -4.65
C LEU A 2 21.09 -39.19 -4.94
N ASN A 3 21.86 -39.33 -5.96
CA ASN A 3 22.99 -38.50 -6.38
C ASN A 3 22.61 -37.01 -6.64
N LYS A 4 23.40 -36.13 -6.06
CA LYS A 4 23.52 -34.72 -6.45
C LYS A 4 24.20 -34.63 -7.82
N LYS A 5 23.48 -34.21 -8.85
CA LYS A 5 24.06 -33.77 -10.13
C LYS A 5 24.31 -32.26 -10.05
N SER A 6 25.57 -31.91 -9.94
CA SER A 6 26.07 -30.54 -10.08
C SER A 6 25.85 -30.05 -11.50
N PHE A 7 25.08 -28.99 -11.70
CA PHE A 7 24.99 -28.26 -12.96
C PHE A 7 26.09 -27.20 -12.99
N VAL A 8 27.15 -27.48 -13.75
CA VAL A 8 28.22 -26.52 -14.05
C VAL A 8 27.75 -25.65 -15.23
N PHE A 9 27.54 -24.37 -14.96
CA PHE A 9 27.24 -23.35 -15.98
C PHE A 9 28.56 -22.85 -16.58
N LEU A 10 28.91 -23.29 -17.79
CA LEU A 10 30.03 -22.78 -18.55
C LEU A 10 29.69 -21.41 -19.15
N LEU A 11 30.36 -20.38 -18.67
CA LEU A 11 30.36 -19.04 -19.27
C LEU A 11 31.23 -19.03 -20.53
N PHE A 12 30.62 -19.06 -21.71
CA PHE A 12 31.28 -18.73 -22.97
C PHE A 12 31.45 -17.23 -23.13
N VAL A 13 32.67 -16.74 -23.01
CA VAL A 13 33.05 -15.39 -23.41
C VAL A 13 33.33 -15.40 -24.92
N ASN A 14 32.37 -14.92 -25.71
CA ASN A 14 32.58 -14.62 -27.12
C ASN A 14 32.85 -13.14 -27.31
N SER A 15 33.99 -12.82 -27.88
CA SER A 15 34.43 -11.49 -28.29
C SER A 15 33.49 -10.91 -29.35
N ILE A 16 32.90 -9.76 -29.07
CA ILE A 16 31.97 -9.09 -29.97
C ILE A 16 32.69 -8.08 -30.85
N ILE A 17 32.62 -8.30 -32.13
CA ILE A 17 33.01 -7.40 -33.22
C ILE A 17 32.07 -6.19 -33.18
N ALA A 18 32.64 -5.00 -33.11
CA ALA A 18 31.94 -3.73 -33.11
C ALA A 18 31.29 -3.48 -34.48
N GLN A 19 29.97 -3.47 -34.53
CA GLN A 19 29.21 -2.88 -35.63
C GLN A 19 28.91 -1.42 -35.36
N THR A 20 29.27 -0.55 -36.26
CA THR A 20 28.97 0.88 -36.29
C THR A 20 27.48 1.10 -36.38
N VAL A 21 26.92 1.70 -35.33
CA VAL A 21 25.50 2.11 -35.27
C VAL A 21 25.35 3.46 -35.98
N SER A 22 24.50 3.52 -36.98
CA SER A 22 24.07 4.75 -37.63
C SER A 22 23.39 5.69 -36.61
N LYS A 23 23.80 6.95 -36.66
CA LYS A 23 23.16 8.04 -35.88
C LYS A 23 21.76 8.29 -36.41
N ASP A 24 20.76 7.64 -35.87
CA ASP A 24 19.39 8.12 -35.96
C ASP A 24 19.11 9.02 -34.75
N SER A 25 19.11 10.32 -34.98
CA SER A 25 18.82 11.33 -33.97
C SER A 25 17.31 11.40 -33.77
N THR A 26 16.73 10.45 -33.05
CA THR A 26 15.40 10.62 -32.47
C THR A 26 15.51 11.66 -31.36
N LYS A 27 14.96 12.85 -31.59
CA LYS A 27 14.67 13.83 -30.54
C LYS A 27 13.80 13.13 -29.50
N THR A 28 14.38 12.67 -28.41
CA THR A 28 13.61 12.24 -27.25
C THR A 28 13.04 13.49 -26.59
N ASN A 29 11.87 13.93 -27.06
CA ASN A 29 11.01 14.77 -26.25
C ASN A 29 10.73 13.95 -24.99
N SER A 30 11.14 14.43 -23.82
CA SER A 30 10.71 13.85 -22.56
C SER A 30 9.18 13.91 -22.55
N LEU A 31 8.52 12.75 -22.77
CA LEU A 31 7.07 12.66 -22.70
C LEU A 31 6.65 13.17 -21.32
N GLU A 32 5.87 14.24 -21.28
CA GLU A 32 5.29 14.76 -20.06
C GLU A 32 4.42 13.66 -19.45
N ASN A 33 4.60 13.35 -18.16
CA ASN A 33 3.76 12.37 -17.48
C ASN A 33 2.29 12.83 -17.55
N VAL A 34 1.46 12.05 -18.21
CA VAL A 34 0.01 12.22 -18.22
C VAL A 34 -0.57 11.52 -17.01
N VAL A 35 -1.39 12.21 -16.25
CA VAL A 35 -2.09 11.68 -15.06
C VAL A 35 -3.59 11.66 -15.28
N VAL A 36 -4.24 10.71 -14.60
CA VAL A 36 -5.70 10.54 -14.62
C VAL A 36 -6.32 10.78 -13.25
N THR A 37 -5.55 10.57 -12.20
CA THR A 37 -6.00 10.68 -10.80
C THR A 37 -6.31 12.13 -10.46
N ALA A 38 -7.48 12.35 -9.87
CA ALA A 38 -8.00 13.68 -9.53
C ALA A 38 -8.11 14.65 -10.74
N GLN A 39 -8.23 14.11 -11.97
CA GLN A 39 -8.40 14.90 -13.19
C GLN A 39 -9.77 14.66 -13.83
N PHE A 40 -10.30 15.66 -14.56
CA PHE A 40 -11.54 15.52 -15.34
C PHE A 40 -11.36 14.72 -16.62
N SER A 41 -10.15 14.70 -17.13
CA SER A 41 -9.66 13.90 -18.25
C SER A 41 -8.15 13.74 -18.13
N PRO A 42 -7.55 12.74 -18.79
CA PRO A 42 -6.11 12.57 -18.80
C PRO A 42 -5.42 13.88 -19.22
N GLN A 43 -4.50 14.37 -18.39
CA GLN A 43 -3.75 15.60 -18.68
C GLN A 43 -2.33 15.56 -18.11
N SER A 44 -1.46 16.43 -18.60
CA SER A 44 -0.10 16.58 -18.06
C SER A 44 -0.13 16.97 -16.58
N VAL A 45 0.77 16.39 -15.77
CA VAL A 45 0.99 16.76 -14.36
C VAL A 45 1.13 18.27 -14.17
N LYS A 46 1.74 18.96 -15.13
CA LYS A 46 1.89 20.42 -15.09
C LYS A 46 0.57 21.18 -15.16
N LYS A 47 -0.47 20.61 -15.77
CA LYS A 47 -1.79 21.23 -15.88
C LYS A 47 -2.68 20.95 -14.67
N SER A 48 -2.38 19.93 -13.88
CA SER A 48 -3.14 19.57 -12.67
C SER A 48 -3.18 20.73 -11.67
N VAL A 49 -4.33 20.98 -11.08
CA VAL A 49 -4.50 21.93 -9.97
C VAL A 49 -3.95 21.32 -8.68
N PHE A 50 -4.14 20.03 -8.46
CA PHE A 50 -3.59 19.30 -7.34
C PHE A 50 -2.14 18.87 -7.59
N ASN A 51 -1.41 18.64 -6.51
CA ASN A 51 -0.04 18.12 -6.59
C ASN A 51 -0.08 16.61 -6.76
N VAL A 52 0.19 16.12 -7.98
CA VAL A 52 0.24 14.69 -8.30
C VAL A 52 1.67 14.25 -8.44
N ARG A 53 2.07 13.25 -7.68
CA ARG A 53 3.37 12.59 -7.77
C ARG A 53 3.23 11.29 -8.55
N VAL A 54 4.14 11.07 -9.50
CA VAL A 54 4.13 9.88 -10.37
C VAL A 54 5.37 9.05 -10.13
N ILE A 55 5.17 7.76 -9.88
CA ILE A 55 6.22 6.73 -9.90
C ILE A 55 6.06 5.98 -11.22
N SER A 56 7.06 6.09 -12.08
CA SER A 56 7.02 5.46 -13.40
C SER A 56 7.34 3.96 -13.33
N GLU A 57 6.96 3.23 -14.37
CA GLU A 57 7.39 1.83 -14.56
C GLU A 57 8.92 1.67 -14.45
N GLN A 58 9.69 2.65 -14.99
CA GLN A 58 11.14 2.60 -14.93
C GLN A 58 11.67 2.76 -13.49
N ASP A 59 11.04 3.60 -12.66
CA ASP A 59 11.40 3.73 -11.25
C ASP A 59 11.15 2.41 -10.49
N ILE A 60 10.00 1.74 -10.76
CA ILE A 60 9.67 0.42 -10.20
C ILE A 60 10.68 -0.65 -10.64
N LYS A 61 11.06 -0.66 -11.93
CA LYS A 61 12.06 -1.59 -12.46
C LYS A 61 13.45 -1.35 -11.88
N ASN A 62 13.88 -0.10 -11.75
CA ASN A 62 15.18 0.25 -11.19
C ASN A 62 15.30 -0.21 -9.72
N LEU A 63 14.20 -0.14 -8.97
CA LEU A 63 14.12 -0.65 -7.59
C LEU A 63 14.05 -2.19 -7.54
N SER A 64 13.75 -2.83 -8.67
CA SER A 64 13.39 -4.26 -8.73
C SER A 64 12.30 -4.65 -7.74
N ALA A 65 11.33 -3.74 -7.55
CA ALA A 65 10.22 -3.94 -6.64
C ALA A 65 9.32 -5.08 -7.13
N TYR A 66 8.88 -5.92 -6.20
CA TYR A 66 7.93 -6.98 -6.47
C TYR A 66 6.50 -6.58 -6.09
N ASN A 67 6.33 -5.94 -4.96
CA ASN A 67 5.05 -5.49 -4.43
C ASN A 67 5.07 -4.00 -4.06
N LEU A 68 3.91 -3.49 -3.67
CA LEU A 68 3.76 -2.07 -3.35
C LEU A 68 4.54 -1.66 -2.09
N THR A 69 4.80 -2.57 -1.15
CA THR A 69 5.64 -2.33 0.04
C THR A 69 7.05 -1.88 -0.36
N ASP A 70 7.67 -2.58 -1.33
CA ASP A 70 9.01 -2.28 -1.82
C ASP A 70 9.11 -0.85 -2.37
N VAL A 71 8.07 -0.39 -3.09
CA VAL A 71 8.04 0.95 -3.69
C VAL A 71 7.80 2.02 -2.64
N LEU A 72 6.78 1.85 -1.79
CA LEU A 72 6.38 2.88 -0.85
C LEU A 72 7.38 3.08 0.29
N ASN A 73 8.19 2.07 0.60
CA ASN A 73 9.28 2.23 1.56
C ASN A 73 10.26 3.35 1.19
N GLN A 74 10.37 3.70 -0.10
CA GLN A 74 11.28 4.75 -0.57
C GLN A 74 10.62 6.15 -0.58
N TYR A 75 9.35 6.26 -0.18
CA TYR A 75 8.61 7.52 -0.19
C TYR A 75 8.81 8.33 1.10
N LEU A 76 8.98 9.65 0.96
CA LEU A 76 9.35 10.55 2.06
C LEU A 76 8.32 10.58 3.20
N ASN A 77 7.06 10.85 2.87
CA ASN A 77 5.99 11.06 3.86
C ASN A 77 5.26 9.77 4.24
N ILE A 78 5.62 8.64 3.62
CA ILE A 78 5.03 7.34 3.86
C ILE A 78 5.95 6.54 4.78
N THR A 79 5.42 6.03 5.87
CA THR A 79 6.10 5.11 6.76
C THR A 79 5.42 3.75 6.69
N LEU A 80 6.19 2.69 6.49
CA LEU A 80 5.68 1.34 6.55
C LEU A 80 5.51 0.90 8.00
N GLN A 81 4.45 0.17 8.27
CA GLN A 81 4.16 -0.48 9.53
C GLN A 81 4.07 -2.00 9.30
N PRO A 82 5.21 -2.69 9.27
CA PRO A 82 5.21 -4.13 9.11
C PRO A 82 4.78 -4.83 10.41
N SER A 83 4.12 -5.96 10.26
CA SER A 83 3.73 -6.84 11.36
C SER A 83 4.24 -8.25 11.08
N GLY A 84 5.33 -8.63 11.73
CA GLY A 84 5.88 -9.99 11.62
C GLY A 84 4.89 -11.05 12.10
N SER A 85 4.14 -10.77 13.16
CA SER A 85 3.16 -11.67 13.77
C SER A 85 1.91 -11.93 12.90
N SER A 86 1.63 -11.08 11.94
CA SER A 86 0.54 -11.28 10.97
C SER A 86 1.04 -11.50 9.53
N GLY A 87 2.34 -11.33 9.29
CA GLY A 87 2.92 -11.38 7.95
C GLY A 87 2.49 -10.24 7.02
N ARG A 88 1.88 -9.16 7.55
CA ARG A 88 1.28 -8.05 6.80
C ARG A 88 2.13 -6.78 6.85
N SER A 89 1.85 -5.87 5.93
CA SER A 89 2.47 -4.54 5.90
C SER A 89 1.43 -3.49 5.58
N SER A 90 1.21 -2.56 6.50
CA SER A 90 0.37 -1.39 6.29
C SER A 90 1.18 -0.12 6.09
N VAL A 91 0.50 0.98 5.79
CA VAL A 91 1.11 2.28 5.53
C VAL A 91 0.57 3.31 6.49
N SER A 92 1.41 4.27 6.87
CA SER A 92 0.96 5.55 7.43
C SER A 92 1.45 6.70 6.57
N LEU A 93 0.63 7.74 6.45
CA LEU A 93 0.95 8.96 5.75
C LEU A 93 0.78 10.14 6.71
N PHE A 94 1.83 10.93 6.91
CA PHE A 94 1.89 12.01 7.90
C PHE A 94 1.62 11.54 9.35
N GLY A 95 1.91 10.27 9.68
CA GLY A 95 1.63 9.69 10.99
C GLY A 95 0.20 9.20 11.20
N LEU A 96 -0.70 9.39 10.23
CA LEU A 96 -2.02 8.76 10.19
C LEU A 96 -1.93 7.42 9.47
N ASP A 97 -2.56 6.40 10.01
CA ASP A 97 -2.48 5.03 9.52
C ASP A 97 -3.23 4.81 8.18
N GLY A 98 -3.24 3.59 7.69
CA GLY A 98 -3.84 3.22 6.41
C GLY A 98 -5.36 3.43 6.32
N GLN A 99 -6.05 3.71 7.42
CA GLN A 99 -7.48 4.03 7.43
C GLN A 99 -7.78 5.38 6.77
N TYR A 100 -6.80 6.29 6.75
CA TYR A 100 -6.92 7.65 6.23
C TYR A 100 -6.38 7.83 4.82
N PHE A 101 -5.78 6.78 4.26
CA PHE A 101 -5.15 6.76 2.94
C PHE A 101 -5.80 5.70 2.05
N LYS A 102 -6.35 6.11 0.89
CA LYS A 102 -7.15 5.22 0.04
C LYS A 102 -6.35 4.73 -1.18
N ILE A 103 -6.36 3.42 -1.41
CA ILE A 103 -5.64 2.76 -2.50
C ILE A 103 -6.61 2.30 -3.57
N PHE A 104 -6.33 2.69 -4.82
CA PHE A 104 -7.10 2.38 -6.00
C PHE A 104 -6.27 1.58 -7.00
N VAL A 105 -6.96 0.74 -7.77
CA VAL A 105 -6.45 0.10 -8.99
C VAL A 105 -7.36 0.52 -10.15
N ASP A 106 -6.79 1.25 -11.10
CA ASP A 106 -7.54 1.82 -12.24
C ASP A 106 -8.82 2.60 -11.83
N ASN A 107 -8.69 3.48 -10.83
CA ASN A 107 -9.75 4.29 -10.23
C ASN A 107 -10.84 3.52 -9.45
N VAL A 108 -10.61 2.26 -9.14
CA VAL A 108 -11.50 1.45 -8.29
C VAL A 108 -10.78 1.12 -6.98
N PRO A 109 -11.35 1.45 -5.81
CA PRO A 109 -10.73 1.12 -4.53
C PRO A 109 -10.70 -0.39 -4.32
N LEU A 110 -9.61 -0.91 -3.75
CA LEU A 110 -9.40 -2.34 -3.54
C LEU A 110 -10.05 -2.80 -2.24
N VAL A 111 -10.71 -3.96 -2.25
CA VAL A 111 -11.31 -4.57 -1.05
C VAL A 111 -10.25 -5.21 -0.15
N ASN A 112 -10.48 -5.18 1.15
CA ASN A 112 -9.82 -6.01 2.15
C ASN A 112 -10.84 -6.53 3.18
N GLU A 113 -10.37 -7.21 4.21
CA GLU A 113 -11.22 -7.77 5.26
C GLU A 113 -11.96 -6.72 6.12
N ASN A 114 -11.54 -5.46 6.09
CA ASN A 114 -12.09 -4.38 6.93
C ASN A 114 -12.97 -3.41 6.15
N GLY A 115 -12.85 -3.37 4.82
CA GLY A 115 -13.59 -2.42 4.00
C GLY A 115 -13.03 -2.26 2.60
N LEU A 116 -13.12 -1.05 2.09
CA LEU A 116 -12.83 -0.72 0.70
C LEU A 116 -11.82 0.42 0.59
N GLY A 117 -10.63 0.11 0.06
CA GLY A 117 -9.60 1.08 -0.30
C GLY A 117 -8.64 1.47 0.82
N ASN A 118 -8.99 1.25 2.09
CA ASN A 118 -8.22 1.67 3.24
C ASN A 118 -7.55 0.49 3.95
N ASN A 119 -6.42 0.72 4.61
CA ASN A 119 -5.67 -0.26 5.38
C ASN A 119 -5.34 -1.56 4.62
N ILE A 120 -5.05 -1.43 3.32
CA ILE A 120 -4.70 -2.55 2.45
C ILE A 120 -3.33 -3.10 2.86
N ASP A 121 -3.19 -4.43 2.89
CA ASP A 121 -1.87 -5.06 2.97
C ASP A 121 -1.11 -4.84 1.66
N LEU A 122 -0.08 -4.00 1.72
CA LEU A 122 0.71 -3.61 0.55
C LEU A 122 1.47 -4.78 -0.07
N SER A 123 1.77 -5.82 0.71
CA SER A 123 2.47 -7.01 0.25
C SER A 123 1.63 -7.88 -0.70
N GLN A 124 0.31 -7.68 -0.71
CA GLN A 124 -0.63 -8.37 -1.58
C GLN A 124 -0.80 -7.71 -2.96
N ILE A 125 -0.20 -6.52 -3.18
CA ILE A 125 -0.33 -5.79 -4.44
C ILE A 125 0.91 -6.04 -5.30
N ASN A 126 0.72 -6.84 -6.35
CA ASN A 126 1.76 -7.17 -7.33
C ASN A 126 1.96 -6.02 -8.34
N LEU A 127 3.21 -5.77 -8.75
CA LEU A 127 3.58 -4.66 -9.62
C LEU A 127 3.89 -5.02 -11.08
N ASN A 128 3.73 -6.28 -11.50
CA ASN A 128 4.15 -6.72 -12.83
C ASN A 128 3.36 -6.14 -14.01
N ASP A 129 2.11 -5.73 -13.78
CA ASP A 129 1.22 -5.17 -14.80
C ASP A 129 1.07 -3.66 -14.72
N ILE A 130 1.91 -2.98 -13.94
CA ILE A 130 1.75 -1.57 -13.64
C ILE A 130 2.47 -0.71 -14.69
N GLU A 131 1.76 0.29 -15.18
CA GLU A 131 2.31 1.36 -16.02
C GLU A 131 2.95 2.46 -15.16
N ARG A 132 2.24 2.87 -14.09
CA ARG A 132 2.69 3.88 -13.13
C ARG A 132 1.82 3.86 -11.87
N ILE A 133 2.32 4.50 -10.82
CA ILE A 133 1.56 4.80 -9.61
C ILE A 133 1.42 6.31 -9.49
N GLU A 134 0.20 6.78 -9.26
CA GLU A 134 -0.11 8.20 -9.05
C GLU A 134 -0.50 8.42 -7.59
N ILE A 135 0.18 9.33 -6.89
CA ILE A 135 -0.09 9.68 -5.50
C ILE A 135 -0.52 11.14 -5.45
N VAL A 136 -1.66 11.40 -4.82
CA VAL A 136 -2.14 12.74 -4.51
C VAL A 136 -2.22 12.85 -3.00
N GLU A 137 -1.40 13.74 -2.43
CA GLU A 137 -1.43 14.05 -0.99
C GLU A 137 -2.56 15.04 -0.71
N GLY A 138 -3.13 14.98 0.50
CA GLY A 138 -4.20 15.85 0.98
C GLY A 138 -5.62 15.35 0.78
N SER A 139 -6.58 16.13 1.24
CA SER A 139 -7.99 15.73 1.24
C SER A 139 -8.55 15.59 -0.17
N MET A 140 -8.97 14.38 -0.51
CA MET A 140 -9.60 14.03 -1.78
C MET A 140 -11.09 13.63 -1.61
N GLY A 141 -11.71 14.00 -0.50
CA GLY A 141 -13.09 13.63 -0.15
C GLY A 141 -14.13 13.93 -1.23
N VAL A 142 -14.01 15.03 -1.96
CA VAL A 142 -14.97 15.39 -3.01
C VAL A 142 -14.94 14.41 -4.17
N THR A 143 -13.78 14.09 -4.72
CA THR A 143 -13.65 13.29 -5.94
C THR A 143 -13.46 11.81 -5.70
N HIS A 144 -12.99 11.39 -4.52
CA HIS A 144 -12.65 10.00 -4.20
C HIS A 144 -13.36 9.45 -2.96
N GLY A 145 -14.33 10.22 -2.42
CA GLY A 145 -15.26 9.78 -1.39
C GLY A 145 -14.72 9.72 0.02
N ALA A 146 -15.47 9.03 0.86
CA ALA A 146 -15.11 8.79 2.25
C ALA A 146 -13.71 8.17 2.38
N ASN A 147 -13.05 8.44 3.51
CA ASN A 147 -11.78 7.86 3.92
C ASN A 147 -10.56 8.33 3.08
N ALA A 148 -10.71 9.27 2.14
CA ALA A 148 -9.61 9.90 1.41
C ALA A 148 -9.15 11.18 2.13
N VAL A 149 -8.65 11.05 3.35
CA VAL A 149 -8.33 12.15 4.27
C VAL A 149 -6.92 12.69 4.06
N THR A 150 -5.91 11.81 4.08
CA THR A 150 -4.50 12.19 3.92
C THR A 150 -4.05 12.17 2.48
N GLY A 151 -4.78 11.47 1.63
CA GLY A 151 -4.48 11.33 0.21
C GLY A 151 -4.98 10.03 -0.39
N ILE A 152 -4.59 9.85 -1.63
CA ILE A 152 -4.92 8.65 -2.41
C ILE A 152 -3.70 8.16 -3.19
N LEU A 153 -3.67 6.87 -3.42
CA LEU A 153 -2.74 6.19 -4.32
C LEU A 153 -3.54 5.46 -5.38
N ASN A 154 -3.26 5.72 -6.65
CA ASN A 154 -3.91 5.04 -7.76
C ASN A 154 -2.89 4.29 -8.61
N ILE A 155 -3.05 2.99 -8.68
CA ILE A 155 -2.23 2.09 -9.48
C ILE A 155 -2.83 2.02 -10.88
N ILE A 156 -2.10 2.48 -11.88
CA ILE A 156 -2.53 2.45 -13.27
C ILE A 156 -1.90 1.25 -13.96
N THR A 157 -2.74 0.35 -14.47
CA THR A 157 -2.28 -0.85 -15.17
C THR A 157 -2.03 -0.58 -16.66
N LYS A 158 -1.20 -1.41 -17.28
CA LYS A 158 -0.90 -1.35 -18.71
C LYS A 158 -2.11 -1.80 -19.52
N LYS A 159 -2.59 -0.92 -20.40
CA LYS A 159 -3.77 -1.14 -21.26
C LYS A 159 -3.46 -1.18 -22.74
N PHE A 160 -2.18 -1.11 -23.09
CA PHE A 160 -1.70 -1.10 -24.46
C PHE A 160 -0.25 -1.61 -24.55
N SER A 161 0.11 -2.19 -25.70
CA SER A 161 1.48 -2.50 -26.08
C SER A 161 1.73 -2.09 -27.53
N ILE A 162 2.91 -1.60 -27.84
CA ILE A 162 3.35 -1.33 -29.21
C ILE A 162 3.58 -2.65 -29.94
N GLU A 163 4.14 -3.63 -29.24
CA GLU A 163 4.44 -4.95 -29.78
C GLU A 163 3.17 -5.77 -29.98
N LYS A 164 3.11 -6.54 -31.08
CA LYS A 164 1.96 -7.40 -31.36
C LYS A 164 1.83 -8.51 -30.32
N TRP A 165 2.95 -9.13 -29.95
CA TRP A 165 3.04 -10.11 -28.86
C TRP A 165 4.15 -9.71 -27.90
N ASN A 166 3.85 -9.89 -26.61
CA ASN A 166 4.83 -9.74 -25.55
C ASN A 166 4.68 -10.94 -24.61
N ILE A 167 5.74 -11.70 -24.41
CA ILE A 167 5.84 -12.81 -23.47
C ILE A 167 6.96 -12.47 -22.51
N SER A 168 6.68 -12.46 -21.20
CA SER A 168 7.66 -12.22 -20.15
C SER A 168 7.65 -13.36 -19.16
N LEU A 169 8.84 -13.91 -18.89
CA LEU A 169 9.10 -14.90 -17.85
C LEU A 169 10.09 -14.30 -16.86
N GLY A 170 9.82 -14.44 -15.58
CA GLY A 170 10.69 -13.92 -14.54
C GLY A 170 10.85 -14.88 -13.38
N VAL A 171 12.08 -14.96 -12.87
CA VAL A 171 12.40 -15.66 -11.63
C VAL A 171 13.28 -14.76 -10.77
N GLN A 172 13.03 -14.76 -9.47
CA GLN A 172 13.86 -14.07 -8.48
C GLN A 172 14.07 -15.00 -7.30
N GLU A 173 15.33 -15.10 -6.89
CA GLU A 173 15.76 -15.79 -5.67
C GLU A 173 16.30 -14.77 -4.71
N GLU A 174 15.88 -14.83 -3.43
CA GLU A 174 16.25 -13.86 -2.42
C GLU A 174 16.58 -14.55 -1.10
N THR A 175 17.69 -14.15 -0.47
CA THR A 175 18.06 -14.60 0.88
C THR A 175 17.13 -13.98 1.93
N VAL A 176 17.01 -14.59 3.10
CA VAL A 176 16.30 -14.00 4.25
C VAL A 176 17.28 -13.86 5.40
N GLY A 177 17.68 -12.64 5.69
CA GLY A 177 18.72 -12.36 6.67
C GLY A 177 19.97 -13.22 6.47
N ASN A 178 20.47 -13.77 7.55
CA ASN A 178 21.57 -14.76 7.54
C ASN A 178 21.05 -16.21 7.65
N GLU A 179 19.74 -16.42 7.62
CA GLU A 179 19.12 -17.72 7.91
C GLU A 179 18.96 -18.58 6.65
N PHE A 180 18.63 -17.95 5.54
CA PHE A 180 18.40 -18.66 4.28
C PHE A 180 19.28 -18.10 3.16
N ALA A 181 20.08 -18.98 2.56
CA ALA A 181 20.95 -18.66 1.43
C ALA A 181 20.15 -18.58 0.11
N LEU A 182 20.79 -18.05 -0.95
CA LEU A 182 20.23 -18.10 -2.31
C LEU A 182 20.05 -19.56 -2.77
N PHE A 183 18.94 -19.83 -3.45
CA PHE A 183 18.57 -21.15 -4.00
C PHE A 183 18.35 -22.26 -2.96
N ASP A 184 18.25 -21.90 -1.67
CA ASP A 184 17.83 -22.78 -0.57
C ASP A 184 16.37 -22.43 -0.21
N LYS A 185 16.05 -22.38 1.06
CA LYS A 185 14.83 -21.75 1.56
C LYS A 185 15.05 -20.25 1.54
N GLY A 186 14.00 -19.45 1.57
CA GLY A 186 14.17 -18.02 1.55
C GLY A 186 12.95 -17.38 0.93
N ARG A 187 13.14 -16.62 -0.13
CA ARG A 187 12.04 -16.06 -0.90
C ARG A 187 12.21 -16.37 -2.38
N HIS A 188 11.19 -17.00 -2.95
CA HIS A 188 11.15 -17.43 -4.35
C HIS A 188 10.00 -16.71 -5.05
N ILE A 189 10.31 -16.00 -6.15
CA ILE A 189 9.30 -15.28 -6.92
C ILE A 189 9.34 -15.76 -8.36
N GLN A 190 8.19 -16.21 -8.88
CA GLN A 190 8.02 -16.60 -10.28
C GLN A 190 6.95 -15.71 -10.92
N THR A 191 7.22 -15.25 -12.13
CA THR A 191 6.28 -14.40 -12.88
C THR A 191 6.16 -14.89 -14.32
N PHE A 192 4.94 -14.88 -14.82
CA PHE A 192 4.62 -15.11 -16.22
C PHE A 192 3.65 -14.03 -16.70
N LYS A 193 3.88 -13.52 -17.90
CA LYS A 193 2.96 -12.62 -18.57
C LYS A 193 2.93 -12.89 -20.05
N LEU A 194 1.72 -12.93 -20.59
CA LEU A 194 1.44 -12.96 -22.02
C LEU A 194 0.55 -11.78 -22.35
N SER A 195 0.88 -11.04 -23.42
CA SER A 195 -0.04 -10.03 -23.94
C SER A 195 -0.03 -9.98 -25.46
N HIS A 196 -1.17 -9.58 -26.03
CA HIS A 196 -1.38 -9.47 -27.47
C HIS A 196 -2.08 -8.15 -27.79
N ASN A 197 -1.51 -7.41 -28.74
CA ASN A 197 -2.10 -6.22 -29.33
C ASN A 197 -2.65 -6.58 -30.73
N TYR A 198 -3.97 -6.55 -30.87
CA TYR A 198 -4.62 -6.86 -32.13
C TYR A 198 -5.12 -5.56 -32.81
N LYS A 199 -4.58 -5.28 -34.01
CA LYS A 199 -4.95 -4.13 -34.84
C LYS A 199 -4.86 -2.77 -34.12
N ASN A 200 -3.99 -2.62 -33.11
CA ASN A 200 -3.87 -1.42 -32.28
C ASN A 200 -5.19 -0.92 -31.65
N LYS A 201 -6.17 -1.80 -31.53
CA LYS A 201 -7.49 -1.51 -30.92
C LYS A 201 -7.78 -2.40 -29.73
N TRP A 202 -7.34 -3.65 -29.80
CA TRP A 202 -7.57 -4.62 -28.74
C TRP A 202 -6.25 -4.97 -28.06
N TYR A 203 -6.25 -4.92 -26.76
CA TYR A 203 -5.17 -5.41 -25.94
C TYR A 203 -5.71 -6.49 -25.01
N ILE A 204 -5.12 -7.68 -25.07
CA ILE A 204 -5.47 -8.83 -24.24
C ILE A 204 -4.22 -9.21 -23.47
N SER A 205 -4.31 -9.42 -22.17
CA SER A 205 -3.19 -9.95 -21.39
C SER A 205 -3.64 -10.92 -20.32
N ALA A 206 -2.75 -11.85 -20.00
CA ALA A 206 -2.85 -12.76 -18.87
C ALA A 206 -1.53 -12.80 -18.13
N GLY A 207 -1.58 -12.86 -16.81
CA GLY A 207 -0.41 -12.88 -15.94
C GLY A 207 -0.60 -13.84 -14.78
N LEU A 208 0.49 -14.48 -14.35
CA LEU A 208 0.56 -15.34 -13.18
C LEU A 208 1.79 -14.95 -12.36
N ASN A 209 1.64 -14.86 -11.06
CA ASN A 209 2.71 -14.55 -10.14
C ASN A 209 2.61 -15.46 -8.91
N ARG A 210 3.74 -15.99 -8.48
CA ARG A 210 3.88 -16.71 -7.22
C ARG A 210 4.98 -16.05 -6.40
N ASN A 211 4.75 -15.87 -5.11
CA ASN A 211 5.73 -15.41 -4.13
C ASN A 211 5.66 -16.37 -2.95
N ASP A 212 6.74 -17.09 -2.73
CA ASP A 212 6.91 -18.04 -1.64
C ASP A 212 7.98 -17.49 -0.69
N PHE A 213 7.59 -17.16 0.52
CA PHE A 213 8.44 -16.63 1.58
C PHE A 213 8.42 -17.56 2.78
N GLN A 214 9.56 -18.10 3.16
CA GLN A 214 9.68 -19.14 4.17
C GLN A 214 9.70 -18.63 5.62
N GLY A 215 9.50 -17.32 5.81
CA GLY A 215 9.52 -16.68 7.13
C GLY A 215 10.91 -16.32 7.60
N PHE A 216 11.00 -15.84 8.86
CA PHE A 216 12.24 -15.45 9.51
C PHE A 216 12.19 -15.83 10.99
N PHE A 217 13.22 -16.51 11.49
CA PHE A 217 13.28 -17.01 12.86
C PHE A 217 13.63 -15.91 13.87
N ASP A 218 14.72 -15.14 13.59
CA ASP A 218 15.35 -14.23 14.56
C ASP A 218 15.73 -15.00 15.83
N THR A 219 15.02 -14.73 16.92
CA THR A 219 15.22 -15.41 18.21
C THR A 219 14.38 -16.68 18.38
N LYS A 220 13.43 -16.94 17.51
CA LYS A 220 12.57 -18.12 17.55
C LYS A 220 13.28 -19.36 17.01
N LYS A 221 12.80 -20.54 17.39
CA LYS A 221 13.44 -21.82 17.10
C LYS A 221 12.67 -22.71 16.11
N GLY A 222 11.59 -22.16 15.52
CA GLY A 222 10.86 -22.80 14.45
C GLY A 222 9.72 -23.74 14.87
N LYS A 223 9.06 -24.30 13.84
CA LYS A 223 7.86 -25.15 13.95
C LYS A 223 8.08 -26.39 14.86
N PHE A 224 9.25 -26.97 14.82
CA PHE A 224 9.54 -28.27 15.47
C PHE A 224 10.08 -28.14 16.90
N TYR A 225 10.29 -26.91 17.36
CA TYR A 225 10.77 -26.70 18.71
C TYR A 225 9.73 -27.13 19.76
N PHE A 226 10.15 -27.88 20.80
CA PHE A 226 9.24 -28.60 21.66
C PHE A 226 9.23 -28.12 23.13
N GLU A 227 10.05 -27.12 23.51
CA GLU A 227 10.00 -26.56 24.85
C GLU A 227 8.91 -25.49 24.98
N ASN A 228 8.34 -25.37 26.19
CA ASN A 228 7.31 -24.37 26.49
C ASN A 228 7.92 -23.13 27.15
N ASP A 229 8.89 -22.51 26.46
CA ASP A 229 9.59 -21.30 26.88
C ASP A 229 9.20 -20.07 26.08
N GLY A 230 8.23 -20.21 25.15
CA GLY A 230 7.78 -19.17 24.27
C GLY A 230 8.60 -19.00 22.99
N ASP A 231 9.69 -19.78 22.80
CA ASP A 231 10.59 -19.64 21.64
C ASP A 231 10.16 -20.40 20.39
N ARG A 232 9.09 -21.21 20.45
CA ARG A 232 8.56 -21.90 19.28
C ARG A 232 7.98 -20.91 18.26
N GLY A 233 8.04 -21.25 16.96
CA GLY A 233 7.49 -20.49 15.85
C GLY A 233 8.53 -19.63 15.14
N LEU A 234 8.06 -18.56 14.48
CA LEU A 234 8.86 -17.59 13.77
C LEU A 234 8.49 -16.16 14.18
N ARG A 235 9.45 -15.25 14.07
CA ARG A 235 9.22 -13.81 14.32
C ARG A 235 8.51 -13.14 13.15
N TRP A 236 8.75 -13.63 11.92
CA TRP A 236 8.01 -13.23 10.74
C TRP A 236 7.41 -14.47 10.09
N LEU A 237 6.10 -14.47 9.93
CA LEU A 237 5.37 -15.64 9.46
C LEU A 237 5.70 -15.99 8.01
N PRO A 238 5.81 -17.28 7.67
CA PRO A 238 5.95 -17.74 6.30
C PRO A 238 4.62 -17.53 5.57
N LYS A 239 4.72 -17.22 4.28
CA LYS A 239 3.56 -17.07 3.43
C LYS A 239 3.79 -17.43 1.97
N GLU A 240 2.79 -18.00 1.36
CA GLU A 240 2.73 -18.23 -0.07
C GLU A 240 1.61 -17.41 -0.68
N GLN A 241 1.92 -16.69 -1.75
CA GLN A 241 0.97 -15.85 -2.47
C GLN A 241 0.92 -16.27 -3.93
N PHE A 242 -0.28 -16.41 -4.46
CA PHE A 242 -0.54 -16.64 -5.87
C PHE A 242 -1.48 -15.56 -6.40
N ASN A 243 -1.10 -14.91 -7.50
CA ASN A 243 -1.90 -13.88 -8.16
C ASN A 243 -2.06 -14.22 -9.64
N GLY A 244 -3.31 -14.32 -10.09
CA GLY A 244 -3.69 -14.50 -11.49
C GLY A 244 -4.41 -13.27 -12.00
N THR A 245 -4.02 -12.75 -13.16
CA THR A 245 -4.64 -11.59 -13.80
C THR A 245 -5.06 -11.88 -15.22
N ALA A 246 -6.19 -11.33 -15.66
CA ALA A 246 -6.61 -11.29 -17.04
C ALA A 246 -7.16 -9.91 -17.38
N MET A 247 -6.82 -9.38 -18.54
CA MET A 247 -7.27 -8.07 -18.99
C MET A 247 -7.69 -8.10 -20.45
N LEU A 248 -8.79 -7.41 -20.74
CA LEU A 248 -9.28 -7.10 -22.07
C LEU A 248 -9.48 -5.59 -22.20
N SER A 249 -8.78 -4.95 -23.12
CA SER A 249 -8.94 -3.53 -23.41
C SER A 249 -9.30 -3.34 -24.86
N TYR A 250 -10.24 -2.43 -25.10
CA TYR A 250 -10.59 -1.95 -26.43
C TYR A 250 -10.46 -0.44 -26.48
N SER A 251 -9.78 0.09 -27.48
CA SER A 251 -9.57 1.52 -27.66
C SER A 251 -10.00 1.98 -29.05
N ALA A 252 -10.88 3.00 -29.06
CA ALA A 252 -11.32 3.71 -30.25
C ALA A 252 -11.37 5.21 -29.97
N PRO A 253 -11.38 6.08 -30.96
CA PRO A 253 -11.29 7.54 -30.75
C PRO A 253 -12.34 8.16 -29.83
N LYS A 254 -13.51 7.55 -29.73
CA LYS A 254 -14.64 8.06 -28.91
C LYS A 254 -15.06 7.14 -27.78
N PHE A 255 -14.48 5.94 -27.69
CA PHE A 255 -14.89 4.92 -26.75
C PHE A 255 -13.71 4.05 -26.37
N ASN A 256 -13.46 3.92 -25.08
CA ASN A 256 -12.50 2.95 -24.53
C ASN A 256 -13.21 2.09 -23.50
N PHE A 257 -12.92 0.81 -23.56
CA PHE A 257 -13.40 -0.20 -22.61
C PHE A 257 -12.21 -0.96 -22.07
N ASN A 258 -12.17 -1.15 -20.75
CA ASN A 258 -11.20 -2.01 -20.10
C ASN A 258 -11.92 -2.91 -19.11
N TYR A 259 -11.64 -4.18 -19.17
CA TYR A 259 -12.08 -5.15 -18.16
C TYR A 259 -10.85 -5.84 -17.60
N LYS A 260 -10.74 -5.88 -16.27
CA LYS A 260 -9.69 -6.58 -15.53
C LYS A 260 -10.34 -7.57 -14.57
N PHE A 261 -9.84 -8.77 -14.60
CA PHE A 261 -10.07 -9.80 -13.58
C PHE A 261 -8.78 -10.06 -12.83
N GLU A 262 -8.85 -10.16 -11.52
CA GLU A 262 -7.74 -10.58 -10.66
C GLU A 262 -8.23 -11.60 -9.64
N PHE A 263 -7.52 -12.71 -9.57
CA PHE A 263 -7.62 -13.71 -8.51
C PHE A 263 -6.35 -13.61 -7.65
N PHE A 264 -6.52 -13.51 -6.36
CA PHE A 264 -5.43 -13.52 -5.38
C PHE A 264 -5.72 -14.57 -4.32
N ASN A 265 -4.72 -15.40 -4.03
CA ASN A 265 -4.73 -16.38 -2.95
C ASN A 265 -3.48 -16.19 -2.08
N GLU A 266 -3.65 -16.24 -0.77
CA GLU A 266 -2.55 -16.17 0.21
C GLU A 266 -2.75 -17.23 1.28
N LEU A 267 -1.69 -17.97 1.55
CA LEU A 267 -1.56 -18.90 2.66
C LEU A 267 -0.54 -18.33 3.66
N ILE A 268 -0.91 -18.23 4.93
CA ILE A 268 -0.02 -17.84 6.03
C ILE A 268 -0.06 -18.92 7.09
N ASP A 269 1.10 -19.51 7.42
CA ASP A 269 1.23 -20.44 8.52
C ASP A 269 1.54 -19.71 9.84
N PHE A 270 0.78 -19.99 10.87
CA PHE A 270 1.00 -19.51 12.23
C PHE A 270 1.36 -20.66 13.15
N TYR A 271 2.57 -20.63 13.69
CA TYR A 271 3.06 -21.61 14.67
C TYR A 271 3.00 -21.03 16.07
N ASN A 272 2.05 -21.51 16.88
CA ASN A 272 1.86 -21.03 18.23
C ASN A 272 3.10 -21.29 19.08
N SER A 273 3.51 -20.29 19.85
CA SER A 273 4.67 -20.39 20.74
C SER A 273 4.43 -21.25 22.00
N THR A 274 3.16 -21.47 22.35
CA THR A 274 2.77 -22.28 23.48
C THR A 274 2.82 -23.76 23.14
N VAL A 275 3.56 -24.53 23.94
CA VAL A 275 3.65 -25.98 23.83
C VAL A 275 2.94 -26.62 25.02
N GLN A 276 2.04 -27.53 24.74
CA GLN A 276 1.24 -28.25 25.73
C GLN A 276 1.67 -29.71 25.82
N SER A 277 1.38 -30.36 26.94
CA SER A 277 1.62 -31.78 27.14
C SER A 277 0.29 -32.54 27.19
N ALA A 278 0.25 -33.71 26.60
CA ALA A 278 -0.85 -34.64 26.69
C ALA A 278 -0.36 -36.08 26.85
N PHE A 279 -1.27 -36.96 27.18
CA PHE A 279 -1.04 -38.40 27.30
C PHE A 279 -2.03 -39.16 26.38
N SER A 280 -1.55 -40.19 25.75
CA SER A 280 -2.39 -41.16 25.07
C SER A 280 -1.83 -42.58 25.30
N ASP A 281 -2.71 -43.57 25.28
CA ASP A 281 -2.32 -44.99 25.46
C ASP A 281 -1.33 -45.48 24.41
N GLN A 282 -1.40 -44.91 23.19
CA GLN A 282 -0.56 -45.28 22.07
C GLN A 282 0.83 -44.61 22.07
N LEU A 283 0.91 -43.34 22.50
CA LEU A 283 2.14 -42.53 22.41
C LEU A 283 2.78 -42.27 23.77
N GLY A 284 2.10 -42.63 24.89
CA GLY A 284 2.50 -42.19 26.20
C GLY A 284 2.35 -40.67 26.37
N SER A 285 3.27 -40.02 27.09
CA SER A 285 3.32 -38.58 27.21
C SER A 285 3.92 -37.96 25.94
N TYR A 286 3.23 -37.02 25.34
CA TYR A 286 3.71 -36.29 24.14
C TYR A 286 3.44 -34.79 24.24
N ARG A 287 4.19 -34.01 23.48
CA ARG A 287 4.01 -32.54 23.35
C ARG A 287 3.34 -32.18 22.07
N TYR A 288 2.49 -31.15 22.12
CA TYR A 288 1.78 -30.61 20.96
C TYR A 288 1.61 -29.08 21.04
N SER A 289 1.25 -28.48 19.93
CA SER A 289 0.85 -27.08 19.87
C SER A 289 -0.40 -26.94 19.01
N ASN A 290 -1.24 -25.95 19.30
CA ASN A 290 -2.39 -25.60 18.49
C ASN A 290 -1.97 -24.52 17.49
N ASP A 291 -1.74 -24.93 16.27
CA ASP A 291 -1.30 -24.08 15.15
C ASP A 291 -2.49 -23.66 14.29
N LYS A 292 -2.26 -22.66 13.44
CA LYS A 292 -3.29 -22.15 12.51
C LYS A 292 -2.72 -21.96 11.11
N ARG A 293 -3.62 -22.06 10.12
CA ARG A 293 -3.38 -21.58 8.76
C ARG A 293 -4.46 -20.57 8.40
N TYR A 294 -4.06 -19.50 7.77
CA TYR A 294 -4.95 -18.50 7.23
C TYR A 294 -4.95 -18.59 5.71
N PHE A 295 -6.10 -18.87 5.13
CA PHE A 295 -6.33 -18.85 3.68
C PHE A 295 -7.09 -17.58 3.34
N ILE A 296 -6.52 -16.73 2.51
CA ILE A 296 -7.14 -15.49 2.05
C ILE A 296 -7.36 -15.61 0.55
N ASN A 297 -8.62 -15.48 0.11
CA ASN A 297 -9.00 -15.46 -1.30
C ASN A 297 -9.61 -14.11 -1.64
N ARG A 298 -9.16 -13.48 -2.74
CA ARG A 298 -9.76 -12.26 -3.27
C ARG A 298 -10.04 -12.41 -4.76
N TYR A 299 -11.27 -12.06 -5.15
CA TYR A 299 -11.71 -11.93 -6.53
C TYR A 299 -12.03 -10.46 -6.80
N PHE A 300 -11.42 -9.90 -7.83
CA PHE A 300 -11.59 -8.52 -8.23
C PHE A 300 -11.96 -8.46 -9.71
N HIS A 301 -13.20 -8.04 -9.99
CA HIS A 301 -13.70 -7.74 -11.32
C HIS A 301 -13.84 -6.24 -11.45
N ASN A 302 -13.24 -5.66 -12.48
CA ASN A 302 -13.26 -4.22 -12.74
C ASN A 302 -13.51 -3.96 -14.21
N ALA A 303 -14.58 -3.23 -14.53
CA ALA A 303 -14.91 -2.76 -15.87
C ALA A 303 -14.91 -1.23 -15.90
N ASN A 304 -14.11 -0.63 -16.77
CA ASN A 304 -14.00 0.81 -16.97
C ASN A 304 -14.43 1.19 -18.39
N LEU A 305 -15.27 2.21 -18.48
CA LEU A 305 -15.75 2.79 -19.72
C LEU A 305 -15.40 4.28 -19.75
N THR A 306 -14.70 4.72 -20.77
CA THR A 306 -14.42 6.14 -20.97
C THR A 306 -14.66 6.54 -22.41
N GLY A 307 -15.09 7.77 -22.63
CA GLY A 307 -15.32 8.23 -24.00
C GLY A 307 -15.93 9.62 -24.08
N LYS A 308 -16.58 9.87 -25.21
CA LYS A 308 -17.24 11.15 -25.50
C LYS A 308 -18.68 10.93 -25.97
N LEU A 309 -19.63 11.54 -25.28
CA LEU A 309 -21.01 11.66 -25.69
C LEU A 309 -21.16 12.91 -26.61
N PHE A 310 -21.91 12.77 -27.71
CA PHE A 310 -22.16 13.86 -28.64
C PHE A 310 -20.89 14.60 -29.10
N SER A 311 -19.74 13.88 -29.12
CA SER A 311 -18.39 14.39 -29.45
C SER A 311 -17.85 15.52 -28.55
N LYS A 312 -18.55 15.89 -27.50
CA LYS A 312 -18.20 17.00 -26.57
C LYS A 312 -18.04 16.59 -25.15
N ILE A 313 -19.05 15.96 -24.57
CA ILE A 313 -19.08 15.62 -23.14
C ILE A 313 -18.23 14.37 -22.88
N ASN A 314 -17.21 14.49 -22.08
CA ASN A 314 -16.42 13.34 -21.64
C ASN A 314 -17.22 12.57 -20.59
N TYR A 315 -17.26 11.24 -20.70
CA TYR A 315 -17.76 10.36 -19.65
C TYR A 315 -16.69 9.38 -19.20
N SER A 316 -16.75 9.06 -17.93
CA SER A 316 -15.95 8.00 -17.32
C SER A 316 -16.83 7.27 -16.33
N THR A 317 -16.88 5.94 -16.39
CA THR A 317 -17.59 5.13 -15.40
C THR A 317 -16.83 3.85 -15.14
N SER A 318 -16.91 3.40 -13.90
CA SER A 318 -16.28 2.18 -13.40
C SER A 318 -17.33 1.33 -12.69
N PHE A 319 -17.27 0.03 -12.91
CA PHE A 319 -18.07 -0.97 -12.20
C PHE A 319 -17.15 -2.04 -11.67
N SER A 320 -17.33 -2.43 -10.41
CA SER A 320 -16.54 -3.49 -9.82
C SER A 320 -17.38 -4.39 -8.92
N LEU A 321 -17.10 -5.68 -9.02
CA LEU A 321 -17.55 -6.70 -8.06
C LEU A 321 -16.32 -7.29 -7.40
N GLN A 322 -16.28 -7.24 -6.09
CA GLN A 322 -15.15 -7.73 -5.31
C GLN A 322 -15.63 -8.63 -4.18
N ASN A 323 -14.88 -9.67 -3.93
CA ASN A 323 -15.08 -10.54 -2.78
C ASN A 323 -13.71 -10.86 -2.19
N GLN A 324 -13.55 -10.66 -0.89
CA GLN A 324 -12.43 -11.19 -0.13
C GLN A 324 -12.95 -11.98 1.04
N GLU A 325 -12.40 -13.17 1.24
CA GLU A 325 -12.72 -14.04 2.36
C GLU A 325 -11.45 -14.57 3.01
N ARG A 326 -11.53 -14.81 4.30
CA ARG A 326 -10.51 -15.50 5.07
C ARG A 326 -11.12 -16.74 5.72
N VAL A 327 -10.43 -17.87 5.53
CA VAL A 327 -10.73 -19.14 6.21
C VAL A 327 -9.56 -19.42 7.14
N VAL A 328 -9.85 -19.78 8.37
CA VAL A 328 -8.87 -20.19 9.37
C VAL A 328 -9.00 -21.70 9.55
N GLU A 329 -7.90 -22.41 9.37
CA GLU A 329 -7.76 -23.80 9.76
C GLU A 329 -7.03 -23.84 11.10
N ASP A 330 -7.69 -24.33 12.14
CA ASP A 330 -7.12 -24.64 13.44
C ASP A 330 -6.78 -26.14 13.48
N PHE A 331 -5.56 -26.48 13.91
CA PHE A 331 -5.13 -27.87 14.03
C PHE A 331 -4.16 -28.07 15.17
N ARG A 332 -4.16 -29.30 15.71
CA ARG A 332 -3.17 -29.73 16.68
C ARG A 332 -1.98 -30.33 15.95
N TYR A 333 -0.79 -29.77 16.19
CA TYR A 333 0.48 -30.29 15.69
C TYR A 333 1.21 -31.09 16.78
N ASN A 334 1.33 -32.40 16.60
CA ASN A 334 2.09 -33.27 17.49
C ASN A 334 3.59 -33.11 17.20
N LEU A 335 4.36 -32.60 18.20
CA LEU A 335 5.77 -32.28 18.05
C LEU A 335 6.67 -33.53 18.01
N PHE A 336 6.17 -34.67 18.48
CA PHE A 336 6.88 -35.96 18.48
C PHE A 336 6.70 -36.69 17.14
N THR A 337 5.46 -36.92 16.75
CA THR A 337 5.14 -37.63 15.47
C THR A 337 5.21 -36.73 14.24
N LYS A 338 5.24 -35.41 14.41
CA LYS A 338 5.18 -34.39 13.35
C LYS A 338 3.92 -34.48 12.49
N GLN A 339 2.80 -34.92 13.07
CA GLN A 339 1.52 -35.09 12.42
C GLN A 339 0.51 -34.04 12.89
N GLU A 340 -0.37 -33.69 12.02
CA GLU A 340 -1.51 -32.79 12.28
C GLU A 340 -2.76 -33.61 12.61
N SER A 341 -3.59 -33.11 13.50
CA SER A 341 -4.84 -33.73 13.91
C SER A 341 -5.83 -32.67 14.39
N ASN A 342 -7.11 -33.07 14.56
CA ASN A 342 -8.20 -32.20 14.99
C ASN A 342 -8.35 -30.95 14.09
N ASN A 343 -8.20 -31.12 12.78
CA ASN A 343 -8.34 -30.03 11.83
C ASN A 343 -9.78 -29.54 11.78
N SER A 344 -9.94 -28.24 11.85
CA SER A 344 -11.23 -27.55 11.79
C SER A 344 -11.06 -26.30 10.95
N GLU A 345 -11.83 -26.17 9.89
CA GLU A 345 -11.84 -25.01 9.00
C GLU A 345 -13.08 -24.16 9.24
N VAL A 346 -12.89 -22.86 9.45
CA VAL A 346 -13.97 -21.90 9.65
C VAL A 346 -13.71 -20.65 8.83
N LYS A 347 -14.70 -20.21 8.05
CA LYS A 347 -14.69 -18.87 7.47
C LYS A 347 -14.89 -17.87 8.61
N ASP A 348 -13.88 -17.11 8.95
CA ASP A 348 -13.92 -16.16 10.05
C ASP A 348 -14.18 -14.72 9.63
N GLN A 349 -13.85 -14.34 8.39
CA GLN A 349 -14.11 -13.01 7.84
C GLN A 349 -14.42 -13.04 6.35
N SER A 350 -15.29 -12.16 5.88
CA SER A 350 -15.43 -11.86 4.46
C SER A 350 -15.98 -10.46 4.22
N MET A 351 -15.67 -9.92 3.06
CA MET A 351 -16.13 -8.63 2.57
C MET A 351 -16.54 -8.76 1.11
N GLN A 352 -17.82 -8.47 0.81
CA GLN A 352 -18.35 -8.45 -0.55
C GLN A 352 -18.71 -7.02 -0.90
N VAL A 353 -18.24 -6.53 -2.05
CA VAL A 353 -18.44 -5.14 -2.45
C VAL A 353 -18.91 -5.08 -3.90
N PHE A 354 -20.00 -4.37 -4.12
CA PHE A 354 -20.31 -3.76 -5.41
C PHE A 354 -19.92 -2.29 -5.34
N TYR A 355 -19.11 -1.87 -6.29
CA TYR A 355 -18.67 -0.49 -6.45
C TYR A 355 -19.03 0.02 -7.84
N SER A 356 -19.60 1.22 -7.90
CA SER A 356 -19.79 1.94 -9.15
C SER A 356 -19.47 3.41 -8.94
N SER A 357 -18.70 3.98 -9.84
CA SER A 357 -18.48 5.43 -9.88
C SER A 357 -18.52 5.93 -11.31
N GLY A 358 -18.94 7.16 -11.49
CA GLY A 358 -18.93 7.76 -12.81
C GLY A 358 -18.95 9.26 -12.79
N SER A 359 -18.52 9.87 -13.88
CA SER A 359 -18.58 11.31 -14.05
C SER A 359 -18.80 11.73 -15.51
N LEU A 360 -19.42 12.88 -15.66
CA LEU A 360 -19.57 13.62 -16.91
C LEU A 360 -18.82 14.94 -16.79
N SER A 361 -18.07 15.32 -17.81
CA SER A 361 -17.32 16.58 -17.82
C SER A 361 -17.27 17.23 -19.21
N ASN A 362 -16.74 18.45 -19.27
CA ASN A 362 -16.60 19.21 -20.52
C ASN A 362 -17.94 19.59 -21.18
N PHE A 363 -18.95 19.95 -20.38
CA PHE A 363 -20.27 20.31 -20.86
C PHE A 363 -20.24 21.52 -21.81
N PHE A 364 -19.40 22.49 -21.51
CA PHE A 364 -19.34 23.75 -22.24
C PHE A 364 -18.40 23.73 -23.46
N ASN A 365 -17.62 22.64 -23.63
CA ASN A 365 -16.54 22.53 -24.62
C ASN A 365 -15.63 23.78 -24.61
N ASN A 366 -15.31 24.29 -23.47
CA ASN A 366 -14.57 25.52 -23.25
C ASN A 366 -13.34 25.22 -22.34
N GLU A 367 -12.18 25.65 -22.80
CA GLU A 367 -10.94 25.48 -22.02
C GLU A 367 -10.86 26.34 -20.74
N LYS A 368 -11.68 27.43 -20.67
CA LYS A 368 -11.69 28.33 -19.50
C LYS A 368 -12.58 27.84 -18.38
N ALA A 369 -13.63 27.07 -18.69
CA ALA A 369 -14.56 26.55 -17.71
C ALA A 369 -14.92 25.10 -18.02
N ASN A 370 -14.57 24.19 -17.13
CA ASN A 370 -14.91 22.78 -17.23
C ASN A 370 -15.68 22.36 -15.97
N LEU A 371 -16.91 21.89 -16.16
CA LEU A 371 -17.78 21.37 -15.09
C LEU A 371 -17.72 19.85 -15.11
N GLN A 372 -17.63 19.24 -13.94
CA GLN A 372 -17.76 17.81 -13.71
C GLN A 372 -18.92 17.53 -12.76
N LEU A 373 -19.78 16.61 -13.14
CA LEU A 373 -20.82 16.02 -12.30
C LEU A 373 -20.50 14.55 -12.16
N GLY A 374 -20.61 13.99 -10.95
CA GLY A 374 -20.29 12.60 -10.74
C GLY A 374 -21.10 11.96 -9.62
N TYR A 375 -21.00 10.62 -9.56
CA TYR A 375 -21.62 9.78 -8.55
C TYR A 375 -20.66 8.70 -8.09
N GLU A 376 -20.91 8.15 -6.90
CA GLU A 376 -20.29 6.94 -6.38
C GLU A 376 -21.33 6.15 -5.60
N VAL A 377 -21.37 4.84 -5.82
CA VAL A 377 -22.22 3.89 -5.12
C VAL A 377 -21.34 2.78 -4.58
N VAL A 378 -21.41 2.54 -3.28
CA VAL A 378 -20.74 1.44 -2.59
C VAL A 378 -21.76 0.63 -1.85
N LEU A 379 -21.94 -0.62 -2.25
CA LEU A 379 -22.73 -1.61 -1.52
C LEU A 379 -21.76 -2.60 -0.91
N ASN A 380 -21.66 -2.58 0.42
CA ASN A 380 -20.66 -3.32 1.15
C ASN A 380 -21.33 -4.26 2.17
N LYS A 381 -21.03 -5.55 2.07
CA LYS A 381 -21.55 -6.60 2.96
C LYS A 381 -20.37 -7.24 3.69
N GLY A 382 -20.27 -6.97 4.99
CA GLY A 382 -19.24 -7.53 5.86
C GLY A 382 -19.78 -8.75 6.63
N PHE A 383 -18.89 -9.71 6.88
CA PHE A 383 -19.12 -10.88 7.74
C PHE A 383 -17.89 -11.12 8.61
N ALA A 384 -18.11 -11.41 9.90
CA ALA A 384 -17.09 -11.92 10.80
C ALA A 384 -17.68 -12.89 11.82
N VAL A 385 -16.87 -13.84 12.28
CA VAL A 385 -17.13 -14.63 13.48
C VAL A 385 -16.48 -13.90 14.65
N VAL A 386 -17.29 -13.44 15.59
CA VAL A 386 -16.82 -12.68 16.76
C VAL A 386 -16.93 -13.50 18.03
N GLN A 387 -16.05 -13.24 19.00
CA GLN A 387 -16.02 -13.94 20.29
C GLN A 387 -16.71 -13.07 21.34
N GLU A 388 -17.81 -13.55 21.88
CA GLU A 388 -18.52 -12.90 22.98
C GLU A 388 -17.78 -13.07 24.33
N ALA A 389 -18.12 -12.26 25.33
CA ALA A 389 -17.49 -12.29 26.65
C ALA A 389 -17.60 -13.64 27.38
N ASN A 390 -18.61 -14.44 27.05
CA ASN A 390 -18.79 -15.81 27.56
C ASN A 390 -18.01 -16.89 26.78
N ASN A 391 -17.06 -16.49 25.95
CA ASN A 391 -16.26 -17.35 25.06
C ASN A 391 -17.05 -18.08 23.95
N THR A 392 -18.29 -17.71 23.67
CA THR A 392 -19.02 -18.23 22.49
C THR A 392 -18.62 -17.49 21.23
N PHE A 393 -18.61 -18.20 20.09
CA PHE A 393 -18.36 -17.61 18.78
C PHE A 393 -19.67 -17.45 18.05
N VAL A 394 -19.96 -16.23 17.58
CA VAL A 394 -21.19 -15.88 16.87
C VAL A 394 -20.89 -15.21 15.53
N PRO A 395 -21.60 -15.59 14.46
CA PRO A 395 -21.48 -14.91 13.19
C PRO A 395 -22.22 -13.55 13.22
N VAL A 396 -21.57 -12.52 12.70
CA VAL A 396 -22.12 -11.18 12.49
C VAL A 396 -22.07 -10.85 11.00
N GLU A 397 -23.20 -10.49 10.42
CA GLU A 397 -23.29 -10.06 9.03
C GLU A 397 -24.04 -8.72 8.96
N LYS A 398 -23.42 -7.72 8.30
CA LYS A 398 -23.99 -6.35 8.21
C LYS A 398 -23.68 -5.72 6.85
N ASN A 399 -24.57 -4.81 6.43
CA ASN A 399 -24.40 -3.99 5.25
C ASN A 399 -24.04 -2.55 5.64
N ILE A 400 -23.02 -1.99 4.95
CA ILE A 400 -22.58 -0.59 5.12
C ILE A 400 -22.55 0.03 3.73
N ASN A 401 -23.61 0.75 3.36
CA ASN A 401 -23.79 1.26 2.00
C ASN A 401 -23.67 2.79 1.96
N ASN A 402 -23.08 3.29 0.85
CA ASN A 402 -22.93 4.72 0.60
C ASN A 402 -23.43 5.06 -0.82
N TYR A 403 -24.13 6.20 -0.92
CA TYR A 403 -24.63 6.74 -2.18
C TYR A 403 -24.25 8.21 -2.26
N ASP A 404 -23.41 8.56 -3.20
CA ASP A 404 -22.78 9.87 -3.25
C ASP A 404 -23.01 10.55 -4.60
N VAL A 405 -23.17 11.87 -4.55
CA VAL A 405 -23.14 12.73 -5.73
C VAL A 405 -22.15 13.88 -5.49
N PHE A 406 -21.45 14.29 -6.52
CA PHE A 406 -20.52 15.40 -6.42
C PHE A 406 -20.51 16.29 -7.64
N VAL A 407 -20.15 17.53 -7.42
CA VAL A 407 -19.91 18.53 -8.45
C VAL A 407 -18.53 19.16 -8.25
N SER A 408 -17.77 19.33 -9.30
CA SER A 408 -16.52 20.09 -9.28
C SER A 408 -16.38 20.89 -10.56
N SER A 409 -15.70 22.02 -10.50
CA SER A 409 -15.47 22.86 -11.67
C SER A 409 -14.01 23.29 -11.74
N GLU A 410 -13.41 23.26 -12.91
CA GLU A 410 -12.08 23.84 -13.14
C GLU A 410 -12.25 25.12 -13.97
N LEU A 411 -11.90 26.25 -13.34
CA LEU A 411 -12.04 27.59 -13.90
C LEU A 411 -10.66 28.19 -14.13
N LYS A 412 -10.32 28.48 -15.37
CA LYS A 412 -9.15 29.26 -15.75
C LYS A 412 -9.54 30.73 -15.79
N LEU A 413 -9.37 31.44 -14.67
CA LEU A 413 -9.71 32.85 -14.58
C LEU A 413 -8.77 33.72 -15.42
N THR A 414 -7.52 33.28 -15.53
CA THR A 414 -6.52 33.84 -16.46
C THR A 414 -5.65 32.70 -16.99
N ASP A 415 -4.77 32.95 -17.94
CA ASP A 415 -3.80 31.95 -18.44
C ASP A 415 -2.85 31.46 -17.33
N ARG A 416 -2.75 32.20 -16.23
CA ARG A 416 -1.85 31.91 -15.12
C ARG A 416 -2.58 31.44 -13.86
N PHE A 417 -3.86 31.73 -13.71
CA PHE A 417 -4.62 31.47 -12.50
C PHE A 417 -5.79 30.57 -12.76
N SER A 418 -5.79 29.40 -12.09
CA SER A 418 -6.87 28.42 -12.13
C SER A 418 -7.41 28.16 -10.73
N VAL A 419 -8.72 27.97 -10.65
CA VAL A 419 -9.46 27.68 -9.41
C VAL A 419 -10.29 26.43 -9.63
N ARG A 420 -10.34 25.54 -8.63
CA ARG A 420 -11.11 24.30 -8.69
C ARG A 420 -11.94 24.11 -7.43
N PRO A 421 -13.17 24.66 -7.34
CA PRO A 421 -14.13 24.35 -6.30
C PRO A 421 -14.74 22.96 -6.51
N GLY A 422 -15.19 22.35 -5.41
CA GLY A 422 -15.91 21.08 -5.43
C GLY A 422 -16.75 20.87 -4.21
N LEU A 423 -17.88 20.17 -4.35
CA LEU A 423 -18.80 19.77 -3.29
C LEU A 423 -19.23 18.33 -3.50
N ARG A 424 -19.38 17.57 -2.43
CA ARG A 424 -19.95 16.22 -2.40
C ARG A 424 -20.99 16.12 -1.30
N PHE A 425 -22.06 15.43 -1.61
CA PHE A 425 -23.08 14.99 -0.69
C PHE A 425 -23.11 13.47 -0.67
N SER A 426 -23.14 12.88 0.53
CA SER A 426 -23.06 11.46 0.77
C SER A 426 -24.19 10.99 1.66
N VAL A 427 -25.04 10.11 1.15
CA VAL A 427 -26.09 9.43 1.89
C VAL A 427 -25.54 8.12 2.41
N GLN A 428 -25.58 7.92 3.73
CA GLN A 428 -25.04 6.76 4.42
C GLN A 428 -26.16 5.87 4.95
N SER A 429 -26.01 4.54 4.84
CA SER A 429 -27.05 3.61 5.36
C SER A 429 -27.08 3.49 6.88
N LEU A 430 -25.95 3.74 7.56
CA LEU A 430 -25.81 3.57 9.03
C LEU A 430 -25.56 4.89 9.77
N PHE A 431 -25.10 5.92 9.07
CA PHE A 431 -24.70 7.18 9.71
C PHE A 431 -25.50 8.34 9.14
N GLU A 432 -25.43 9.46 9.79
CA GLU A 432 -25.97 10.72 9.25
C GLU A 432 -25.29 11.08 7.93
N ASN A 433 -26.03 11.79 7.07
CA ASN A 433 -25.52 12.25 5.78
C ASN A 433 -24.30 13.14 5.96
N GLN A 434 -23.31 12.94 5.09
CA GLN A 434 -22.02 13.61 5.16
C GLN A 434 -21.82 14.56 3.97
N TYR A 435 -20.98 15.57 4.19
CA TYR A 435 -20.63 16.56 3.19
C TYR A 435 -19.12 16.68 3.08
N ALA A 436 -18.62 16.88 1.87
CA ALA A 436 -17.23 17.25 1.63
C ALA A 436 -17.16 18.45 0.70
N SER A 437 -16.20 19.34 0.97
CA SER A 437 -15.94 20.51 0.12
C SER A 437 -14.46 20.61 -0.20
N SER A 438 -14.13 21.21 -1.33
CA SER A 438 -12.74 21.45 -1.73
C SER A 438 -12.60 22.72 -2.52
N LEU A 439 -11.45 23.37 -2.39
CA LEU A 439 -11.04 24.51 -3.18
C LEU A 439 -9.56 24.36 -3.54
N GLY A 440 -9.25 24.12 -4.80
CA GLY A 440 -7.89 24.09 -5.31
C GLY A 440 -7.56 25.40 -6.03
N LEU A 441 -6.37 25.91 -5.79
CA LEU A 441 -5.82 27.12 -6.43
C LEU A 441 -4.48 26.79 -7.08
N ARG A 442 -4.26 27.27 -8.30
CA ARG A 442 -2.99 27.16 -8.99
C ARG A 442 -2.63 28.47 -9.65
N TYR A 443 -1.45 28.97 -9.37
CA TYR A 443 -0.92 30.18 -9.97
C TYR A 443 0.43 29.91 -10.64
N LEU A 444 0.51 30.23 -11.94
CA LEU A 444 1.72 30.09 -12.76
C LEU A 444 2.45 31.43 -12.82
N LEU A 445 3.64 31.46 -12.26
CA LEU A 445 4.56 32.59 -12.44
C LEU A 445 5.47 32.34 -13.66
N ASN A 446 6.21 33.38 -14.02
CA ASN A 446 7.17 33.29 -15.13
C ASN A 446 8.30 32.28 -14.83
N LYS A 447 8.91 31.76 -15.89
CA LYS A 447 10.11 30.90 -15.80
C LYS A 447 9.92 29.58 -15.02
N GLY A 448 8.74 28.96 -15.11
CA GLY A 448 8.49 27.63 -14.54
C GLY A 448 8.34 27.58 -13.00
N LEU A 449 8.04 28.72 -12.38
CA LEU A 449 7.64 28.80 -10.98
C LEU A 449 6.12 28.69 -10.88
N GLU A 450 5.63 27.81 -10.04
CA GLU A 450 4.22 27.63 -9.78
C GLU A 450 3.94 27.58 -8.27
N ILE A 451 2.78 28.12 -7.89
CA ILE A 451 2.23 28.04 -6.54
C ILE A 451 0.93 27.27 -6.63
N ARG A 452 0.74 26.31 -5.74
CA ARG A 452 -0.52 25.61 -5.54
C ARG A 452 -0.94 25.73 -4.09
N SER A 453 -2.24 25.85 -3.88
CA SER A 453 -2.84 25.75 -2.55
C SER A 453 -4.15 24.99 -2.66
N SER A 454 -4.47 24.19 -1.65
CA SER A 454 -5.75 23.52 -1.56
C SER A 454 -6.30 23.59 -0.14
N TYR A 455 -7.61 23.68 -0.07
CA TYR A 455 -8.43 23.49 1.11
C TYR A 455 -9.37 22.34 0.82
N GLY A 456 -9.59 21.46 1.77
CA GLY A 456 -10.56 20.39 1.63
C GLY A 456 -11.10 19.91 2.95
N THR A 457 -12.38 19.52 2.95
CA THR A 457 -12.98 18.72 4.01
C THR A 457 -13.20 17.31 3.51
N SER A 458 -13.12 16.35 4.41
CA SER A 458 -13.41 14.94 4.15
C SER A 458 -13.98 14.33 5.43
N PHE A 459 -14.51 13.13 5.32
CA PHE A 459 -14.98 12.35 6.46
C PHE A 459 -14.47 10.92 6.34
N ARG A 460 -14.36 10.24 7.49
CA ARG A 460 -14.09 8.82 7.56
C ARG A 460 -15.23 8.13 8.28
N THR A 461 -15.86 7.15 7.63
CA THR A 461 -16.86 6.30 8.27
C THR A 461 -16.19 5.18 9.05
N PRO A 462 -16.73 4.79 10.22
CA PRO A 462 -16.28 3.59 10.92
C PRO A 462 -16.31 2.37 9.99
N ASN A 463 -15.30 1.53 10.08
CA ASN A 463 -15.25 0.29 9.30
C ASN A 463 -15.97 -0.85 10.02
N PHE A 464 -16.11 -2.00 9.34
CA PHE A 464 -16.82 -3.16 9.87
C PHE A 464 -16.24 -3.65 11.22
N ASN A 465 -14.92 -3.69 11.37
CA ASN A 465 -14.30 -4.16 12.61
C ASN A 465 -14.46 -3.14 13.77
N GLU A 466 -14.35 -1.85 13.48
CA GLU A 466 -14.57 -0.81 14.48
C GLU A 466 -16.00 -0.84 15.05
N LEU A 467 -16.97 -1.28 14.27
CA LEU A 467 -18.36 -1.38 14.69
C LEU A 467 -18.67 -2.70 15.39
N TYR A 468 -18.19 -3.83 14.85
CA TYR A 468 -18.74 -5.14 15.16
C TYR A 468 -17.74 -6.18 15.69
N SER A 469 -16.41 -5.92 15.66
CA SER A 469 -15.44 -6.89 16.15
C SER A 469 -15.60 -7.14 17.66
N LYS A 470 -15.42 -8.40 18.08
CA LYS A 470 -15.31 -8.78 19.49
C LYS A 470 -14.33 -9.92 19.60
N GLN A 471 -13.38 -9.82 20.51
CA GLN A 471 -12.38 -10.83 20.76
C GLN A 471 -11.85 -10.78 22.19
N ILE A 472 -11.43 -11.93 22.71
CA ILE A 472 -10.70 -12.02 23.98
C ILE A 472 -9.26 -12.37 23.66
N PHE A 473 -8.33 -11.56 24.16
CA PHE A 473 -6.90 -11.80 24.00
C PHE A 473 -6.19 -11.53 25.32
N ASP A 474 -5.40 -12.48 25.80
CA ASP A 474 -4.68 -12.41 27.09
C ASP A 474 -5.57 -12.00 28.29
N GLY A 475 -6.81 -12.49 28.33
CA GLY A 475 -7.77 -12.14 29.38
C GLY A 475 -8.39 -10.75 29.29
N HIS A 476 -8.12 -10.00 28.20
CA HIS A 476 -8.68 -8.70 27.91
C HIS A 476 -9.78 -8.82 26.86
N PHE A 477 -10.87 -8.10 27.05
CA PHE A 477 -11.96 -8.05 26.10
C PHE A 477 -11.85 -6.82 25.22
N PHE A 478 -11.78 -7.02 23.90
CA PHE A 478 -11.74 -5.98 22.89
C PHE A 478 -13.04 -5.99 22.09
N ALA A 479 -13.74 -4.86 22.00
CA ALA A 479 -15.02 -4.77 21.34
C ALA A 479 -15.10 -3.60 20.36
N GLY A 480 -15.85 -3.81 19.29
CA GLY A 480 -16.36 -2.75 18.42
C GLY A 480 -17.43 -1.92 19.16
N ASN A 481 -17.85 -0.83 18.50
CA ASN A 481 -18.86 0.06 19.05
C ASN A 481 -19.82 0.52 17.95
N GLU A 482 -21.04 0.05 17.99
CA GLU A 482 -22.09 0.42 17.02
C GLU A 482 -22.54 1.88 17.14
N ASN A 483 -22.18 2.58 18.22
CA ASN A 483 -22.51 4.00 18.47
C ASN A 483 -21.45 4.97 17.93
N LEU A 484 -20.41 4.50 17.22
CA LEU A 484 -19.42 5.36 16.60
C LEU A 484 -20.04 6.29 15.58
N ILE A 485 -19.57 7.53 15.57
CA ILE A 485 -19.90 8.52 14.55
C ILE A 485 -18.76 8.70 13.55
N PRO A 486 -19.05 9.18 12.32
CA PRO A 486 -18.01 9.49 11.36
C PRO A 486 -17.05 10.57 11.85
N GLU A 487 -15.77 10.39 11.56
CA GLU A 487 -14.73 11.40 11.80
C GLU A 487 -14.82 12.50 10.74
N LEU A 488 -14.55 13.74 11.13
CA LEU A 488 -14.48 14.88 10.22
C LEU A 488 -13.06 15.40 10.12
N SER A 489 -12.62 15.64 8.90
CA SER A 489 -11.29 16.20 8.64
C SER A 489 -11.36 17.52 7.87
N THR A 490 -10.47 18.43 8.22
CA THR A 490 -10.18 19.63 7.46
C THR A 490 -8.69 19.65 7.12
N SER A 491 -8.36 19.86 5.86
CA SER A 491 -6.96 19.94 5.41
C SER A 491 -6.68 21.23 4.66
N TYR A 492 -5.46 21.74 4.85
CA TYR A 492 -4.89 22.87 4.14
C TYR A 492 -3.55 22.44 3.57
N GLU A 493 -3.30 22.76 2.32
CA GLU A 493 -2.03 22.52 1.68
C GLU A 493 -1.57 23.72 0.89
N ALA A 494 -0.26 23.93 0.86
CA ALA A 494 0.38 24.91 0.00
C ALA A 494 1.71 24.36 -0.52
N SER A 495 2.04 24.67 -1.75
CA SER A 495 3.33 24.30 -2.34
C SER A 495 3.84 25.36 -3.31
N ILE A 496 5.15 25.50 -3.32
CA ILE A 496 5.90 26.31 -4.29
C ILE A 496 6.84 25.37 -5.02
N LYS A 497 6.71 25.30 -6.34
CA LYS A 497 7.53 24.46 -7.20
C LYS A 497 8.22 25.26 -8.28
N LYS A 498 9.53 25.05 -8.43
CA LYS A 498 10.33 25.59 -9.52
C LYS A 498 10.83 24.45 -10.39
N SER A 499 10.46 24.50 -11.67
CA SER A 499 10.94 23.54 -12.68
C SER A 499 11.75 24.28 -13.73
N THR A 500 12.98 23.82 -13.97
CA THR A 500 13.92 24.47 -14.92
C THR A 500 14.52 23.40 -15.83
N THR A 501 14.41 23.58 -17.12
CA THR A 501 15.19 22.84 -18.11
C THR A 501 16.50 23.60 -18.35
N LEU A 502 17.63 23.01 -17.94
CA LEU A 502 18.95 23.64 -18.03
C LEU A 502 19.56 23.50 -19.43
N LYS A 503 19.38 22.34 -20.07
CA LYS A 503 19.73 21.99 -21.44
C LYS A 503 18.72 20.95 -21.91
N GLU A 504 18.73 20.59 -23.21
CA GLU A 504 17.75 19.65 -23.81
C GLU A 504 17.56 18.35 -23.03
N ASP A 505 18.58 17.87 -22.30
CA ASP A 505 18.62 16.61 -21.55
C ASP A 505 18.70 16.76 -20.02
N LYS A 506 18.69 18.00 -19.48
CA LYS A 506 18.86 18.26 -18.04
C LYS A 506 17.68 19.02 -17.47
N PHE A 507 17.03 18.40 -16.50
CA PHE A 507 15.84 18.92 -15.83
C PHE A 507 16.09 19.00 -14.32
N LEU A 508 15.78 20.15 -13.73
CA LEU A 508 15.81 20.40 -12.29
C LEU A 508 14.42 20.80 -11.82
N SER A 509 13.92 20.16 -10.77
CA SER A 509 12.67 20.51 -10.11
C SER A 509 12.88 20.59 -8.60
N ASN A 510 12.53 21.71 -8.02
CA ASN A 510 12.57 21.93 -6.57
C ASN A 510 11.17 22.28 -6.10
N GLN A 511 10.72 21.66 -5.03
CA GLN A 511 9.42 21.93 -4.43
C GLN A 511 9.56 22.02 -2.91
N ILE A 512 8.87 23.00 -2.33
CA ILE A 512 8.60 23.08 -0.90
C ILE A 512 7.10 23.00 -0.75
N SER A 513 6.62 22.17 0.19
CA SER A 513 5.20 22.01 0.50
C SER A 513 4.98 22.04 2.00
N GLY A 514 3.81 22.53 2.40
CA GLY A 514 3.31 22.45 3.75
C GLY A 514 1.88 21.93 3.73
N SER A 515 1.53 21.10 4.71
CA SER A 515 0.17 20.60 4.93
C SER A 515 -0.20 20.68 6.41
N PHE A 516 -1.47 20.93 6.66
CA PHE A 516 -2.07 20.90 7.99
C PHE A 516 -3.39 20.15 7.93
N ILE A 517 -3.59 19.16 8.82
CA ILE A 517 -4.79 18.34 8.92
C ILE A 517 -5.32 18.44 10.35
N ASP A 518 -6.61 18.75 10.48
CA ASP A 518 -7.35 18.77 11.75
C ASP A 518 -8.46 17.71 11.67
N LEU A 519 -8.38 16.70 12.55
CA LEU A 519 -9.36 15.63 12.68
C LEU A 519 -10.15 15.81 13.96
N LYS A 520 -11.46 15.73 13.83
CA LYS A 520 -12.43 15.69 14.93
C LYS A 520 -13.04 14.31 15.02
N ASP A 521 -13.37 13.91 16.23
CA ASP A 521 -14.04 12.63 16.51
C ASP A 521 -13.26 11.41 15.99
N LYS A 522 -11.91 11.49 16.03
CA LYS A 522 -11.03 10.39 15.61
C LYS A 522 -11.40 9.11 16.35
N ILE A 523 -11.55 8.02 15.61
CA ILE A 523 -11.82 6.70 16.18
C ILE A 523 -10.50 6.06 16.63
N ASP A 524 -10.49 5.61 17.88
CA ASP A 524 -9.36 4.89 18.46
C ASP A 524 -9.84 3.85 19.48
N MET A 525 -8.99 2.86 19.78
CA MET A 525 -9.25 1.88 20.82
C MET A 525 -8.81 2.44 22.17
N ALA A 526 -9.68 2.40 23.17
CA ALA A 526 -9.38 2.89 24.50
C ALA A 526 -9.94 1.96 25.60
N LEU A 527 -9.32 1.98 26.77
CA LEU A 527 -9.85 1.34 27.97
C LEU A 527 -11.13 2.08 28.38
N VAL A 528 -12.25 1.36 28.44
CA VAL A 528 -13.55 1.95 28.80
C VAL A 528 -14.00 1.57 30.21
N ARG A 529 -13.63 0.39 30.68
CA ARG A 529 -13.91 -0.06 32.07
C ARG A 529 -13.10 -1.29 32.44
N PHE A 530 -13.14 -1.63 33.72
CA PHE A 530 -12.76 -2.94 34.19
C PHE A 530 -13.99 -3.80 34.42
N ASN A 531 -13.96 -5.05 33.98
CA ASN A 531 -15.03 -6.00 34.22
C ASN A 531 -15.25 -6.16 35.74
N PRO A 532 -16.48 -5.92 36.26
CA PRO A 532 -16.71 -5.95 37.70
C PRO A 532 -16.54 -7.33 38.34
N ASP A 533 -16.73 -8.40 37.57
CA ASP A 533 -16.66 -9.78 38.07
C ASP A 533 -15.26 -10.37 38.00
N THR A 534 -14.48 -10.03 36.98
CA THR A 534 -13.15 -10.62 36.73
C THR A 534 -12.00 -9.65 37.00
N GLY A 535 -12.26 -8.35 37.10
CA GLY A 535 -11.24 -7.31 37.17
C GLY A 535 -10.48 -7.09 35.86
N SER A 536 -10.86 -7.79 34.79
CA SER A 536 -10.18 -7.71 33.49
C SER A 536 -10.49 -6.40 32.77
N PRO A 537 -9.50 -5.77 32.12
CA PRO A 537 -9.73 -4.55 31.36
C PRO A 537 -10.56 -4.83 30.09
N GLU A 538 -11.52 -3.94 29.83
CA GLU A 538 -12.35 -3.95 28.63
C GLU A 538 -12.02 -2.75 27.78
N TYR A 539 -11.62 -3.02 26.53
CA TYR A 539 -11.29 -2.03 25.51
C TYR A 539 -12.39 -1.92 24.47
N GLN A 540 -12.70 -0.70 24.07
CA GLN A 540 -13.70 -0.44 23.02
C GLN A 540 -13.23 0.67 22.09
N TYR A 541 -13.67 0.62 20.84
CA TYR A 541 -13.50 1.75 19.93
C TYR A 541 -14.38 2.92 20.39
N ILE A 542 -13.79 4.10 20.49
CA ILE A 542 -14.47 5.35 20.87
C ILE A 542 -14.06 6.49 19.93
N ASN A 543 -14.89 7.51 19.84
CA ASN A 543 -14.51 8.77 19.20
C ASN A 543 -13.74 9.62 20.19
N ILE A 544 -12.47 9.94 19.90
CA ILE A 544 -11.62 10.83 20.69
C ILE A 544 -11.59 12.23 20.10
N ASN A 545 -11.42 13.26 20.94
CA ASN A 545 -11.85 14.61 20.58
C ASN A 545 -11.01 15.33 19.53
N LYS A 546 -9.66 15.16 19.45
CA LYS A 546 -8.83 15.98 18.54
C LYS A 546 -7.54 15.27 18.12
N TYR A 547 -7.24 15.37 16.84
CA TYR A 547 -5.97 14.96 16.28
C TYR A 547 -5.53 15.97 15.21
N LYS A 548 -4.34 16.56 15.37
CA LYS A 548 -3.79 17.56 14.44
C LYS A 548 -2.45 17.13 13.94
N VAL A 549 -2.23 17.33 12.65
CA VAL A 549 -0.95 17.06 12.00
C VAL A 549 -0.54 18.26 11.17
N PHE A 550 0.70 18.69 11.28
CA PHE A 550 1.32 19.51 10.25
C PHE A 550 2.56 18.79 9.66
N ASN A 551 2.83 19.04 8.41
CA ASN A 551 4.00 18.54 7.72
C ASN A 551 4.60 19.65 6.84
N ILE A 552 5.91 19.81 6.88
CA ILE A 552 6.66 20.67 5.96
C ILE A 552 7.68 19.78 5.25
N ALA A 553 7.66 19.80 3.92
CA ALA A 553 8.52 18.93 3.12
C ALA A 553 9.20 19.68 1.98
N THR A 554 10.42 19.27 1.65
CA THR A 554 11.10 19.66 0.42
C THR A 554 11.40 18.43 -0.42
N THR A 555 11.17 18.54 -1.73
CA THR A 555 11.51 17.50 -2.69
C THR A 555 12.26 18.13 -3.86
N ASN A 556 13.42 17.56 -4.16
CA ASN A 556 14.33 18.08 -5.19
C ASN A 556 14.65 16.94 -6.16
N GLN A 557 14.43 17.16 -7.44
CA GLN A 557 14.70 16.19 -8.48
C GLN A 557 15.65 16.79 -9.51
N PHE A 558 16.72 16.09 -9.77
CA PHE A 558 17.59 16.35 -10.90
C PHE A 558 17.54 15.15 -11.84
N LYS A 559 17.25 15.38 -13.13
CA LYS A 559 17.28 14.36 -14.18
C LYS A 559 18.19 14.78 -15.32
N SER A 560 18.96 13.83 -15.84
CA SER A 560 19.71 13.93 -17.07
C SER A 560 19.48 12.68 -17.92
N LYS A 561 19.98 12.63 -19.14
CA LYS A 561 19.84 11.48 -20.03
C LYS A 561 20.19 10.14 -19.37
N ASN A 562 21.26 10.12 -18.58
CA ASN A 562 21.81 8.88 -18.01
C ASN A 562 21.66 8.75 -16.52
N TRP A 563 21.27 9.79 -15.79
CA TRP A 563 21.18 9.74 -14.34
C TRP A 563 20.03 10.57 -13.78
N SER A 564 19.53 10.13 -12.66
CA SER A 564 18.54 10.86 -11.87
C SER A 564 18.92 10.83 -10.40
N LEU A 565 18.67 11.95 -9.73
CA LEU A 565 18.83 12.12 -8.30
C LEU A 565 17.56 12.75 -7.75
N ASN A 566 16.98 12.13 -6.72
CA ASN A 566 15.89 12.72 -5.95
C ASN A 566 16.33 12.84 -4.49
N LEU A 567 16.05 13.99 -3.90
CA LEU A 567 16.33 14.30 -2.49
C LEU A 567 15.05 14.81 -1.86
N GLY A 568 14.70 14.26 -0.71
CA GLY A 568 13.54 14.70 0.06
C GLY A 568 13.86 14.82 1.54
N ALA A 569 13.29 15.84 2.18
CA ALA A 569 13.29 15.99 3.63
C ALA A 569 11.93 16.45 4.11
N SER A 570 11.48 15.96 5.25
CA SER A 570 10.23 16.38 5.87
C SER A 570 10.32 16.48 7.38
N PHE A 571 9.58 17.43 7.91
CA PHE A 571 9.37 17.66 9.32
C PHE A 571 7.87 17.58 9.63
N THR A 572 7.50 16.68 10.53
CA THR A 572 6.10 16.41 10.88
C THR A 572 5.89 16.67 12.37
N GLY A 573 4.82 17.36 12.73
CA GLY A 573 4.37 17.53 14.10
C GLY A 573 2.97 16.96 14.25
N ILE A 574 2.75 16.14 15.29
CA ILE A 574 1.47 15.50 15.62
C ILE A 574 1.07 15.94 17.01
N SER A 575 -0.16 16.42 17.16
CA SER A 575 -0.81 16.69 18.44
C SER A 575 -2.07 15.84 18.55
N GLN A 576 -2.17 15.07 19.62
CA GLN A 576 -3.31 14.18 19.87
C GLN A 576 -3.83 14.40 21.29
N LYS A 577 -5.07 14.80 21.40
CA LYS A 577 -5.75 14.85 22.68
C LYS A 577 -6.62 13.62 22.85
N ILE A 578 -6.17 12.69 23.67
CA ILE A 578 -6.92 11.50 24.06
C ILE A 578 -7.55 11.77 25.41
N GLU A 579 -8.84 11.57 25.51
CA GLU A 579 -9.61 11.70 26.74
C GLU A 579 -10.49 10.45 26.85
N ASN A 580 -10.13 9.55 27.75
CA ASN A 580 -10.95 8.39 28.10
C ASN A 580 -11.51 8.58 29.52
N LEU A 581 -12.27 7.62 30.01
CA LEU A 581 -12.89 7.70 31.34
C LEU A 581 -11.90 7.80 32.50
N VAL A 582 -10.63 7.46 32.28
CA VAL A 582 -9.61 7.32 33.33
C VAL A 582 -8.48 8.35 33.15
N PHE A 583 -8.07 8.66 31.92
CA PHE A 583 -6.91 9.50 31.65
C PHE A 583 -7.17 10.56 30.57
N VAL A 584 -6.42 11.66 30.67
CA VAL A 584 -6.41 12.73 29.66
C VAL A 584 -4.96 12.97 29.22
N SER A 585 -4.68 12.91 27.92
CA SER A 585 -3.38 13.30 27.39
C SER A 585 -3.26 14.82 27.23
N THR A 586 -2.04 15.31 27.13
CA THR A 586 -1.79 16.71 26.77
C THR A 586 -1.94 16.88 25.24
N ASP A 587 -2.27 18.10 24.78
CA ASP A 587 -2.33 18.46 23.37
C ASP A 587 -0.96 18.92 22.79
N LYS A 588 0.14 18.52 23.41
CA LYS A 588 1.52 18.85 23.00
C LYS A 588 1.85 18.24 21.66
N TYR A 589 2.54 19.00 20.81
CA TYR A 589 3.07 18.47 19.55
C TYR A 589 4.27 17.58 19.77
N LEU A 590 4.25 16.42 19.12
CA LEU A 590 5.33 15.45 19.03
C LEU A 590 5.92 15.53 17.62
N TYR A 591 7.26 15.58 17.51
CA TYR A 591 7.94 15.91 16.26
C TYR A 591 8.72 14.73 15.69
N SER A 592 8.78 14.64 14.36
CA SER A 592 9.63 13.69 13.64
C SER A 592 10.26 14.34 12.41
N PHE A 593 11.44 13.85 12.02
CA PHE A 593 12.16 14.29 10.83
C PHE A 593 12.49 13.08 9.96
N ASN A 594 12.17 13.15 8.66
CA ASN A 594 12.47 12.10 7.71
C ASN A 594 13.32 12.66 6.54
N TRP A 595 14.14 11.78 5.99
CA TRP A 595 14.97 12.08 4.82
C TRP A 595 14.94 10.89 3.86
N ASN A 596 14.89 11.17 2.54
CA ASN A 596 15.10 10.14 1.53
C ASN A 596 16.00 10.63 0.39
N THR A 597 16.73 9.70 -0.20
CA THR A 597 17.58 9.93 -1.38
C THR A 597 17.43 8.75 -2.31
N SER A 598 17.17 9.01 -3.58
CA SER A 598 17.27 7.98 -4.62
C SER A 598 18.19 8.47 -5.73
N PHE A 599 19.08 7.59 -6.17
CA PHE A 599 20.03 7.82 -7.24
C PHE A 599 20.00 6.68 -8.23
N SER A 600 20.03 6.99 -9.51
CA SER A 600 20.25 5.98 -10.56
C SER A 600 21.16 6.53 -11.64
N TYR A 601 22.03 5.66 -12.15
CA TYR A 601 22.94 5.94 -13.26
C TYR A 601 22.92 4.79 -14.25
N THR A 602 22.65 5.10 -15.52
CA THR A 602 22.70 4.15 -16.61
C THR A 602 24.01 4.31 -17.39
N PHE A 603 24.78 3.26 -17.50
CA PHE A 603 25.96 3.14 -18.35
C PHE A 603 25.53 2.73 -19.76
N PRO A 604 25.39 3.65 -20.74
CA PRO A 604 24.74 3.32 -22.01
C PRO A 604 25.51 2.30 -22.84
N LYS A 605 26.84 2.36 -22.80
CA LYS A 605 27.70 1.47 -23.60
C LYS A 605 27.55 -0.01 -23.20
N VAL A 606 27.33 -0.27 -21.92
CA VAL A 606 27.20 -1.62 -21.36
C VAL A 606 25.77 -1.98 -20.98
N GLN A 607 24.79 -1.09 -21.25
CA GLN A 607 23.37 -1.26 -20.96
C GLN A 607 23.13 -1.71 -19.49
N THR A 608 23.84 -1.07 -18.56
CA THR A 608 23.79 -1.42 -17.14
C THR A 608 23.32 -0.19 -16.36
N THR A 609 22.38 -0.38 -15.45
CA THR A 609 21.86 0.67 -14.56
C THR A 609 22.20 0.31 -13.11
N LEU A 610 22.88 1.22 -12.41
CA LEU A 610 23.10 1.18 -10.98
C LEU A 610 22.07 2.09 -10.30
N SER A 611 21.40 1.59 -9.25
CA SER A 611 20.48 2.39 -8.45
C SER A 611 20.72 2.19 -6.96
N ALA A 612 20.51 3.25 -6.19
CA ALA A 612 20.62 3.24 -4.74
C ALA A 612 19.48 4.08 -4.12
N TYR A 613 18.92 3.59 -3.03
CA TYR A 613 17.76 4.18 -2.35
C TYR A 613 18.03 4.20 -0.85
N TYR A 614 18.16 5.39 -0.31
CA TYR A 614 18.38 5.62 1.11
C TYR A 614 17.18 6.31 1.73
N LYS A 615 16.78 5.85 2.92
CA LYS A 615 15.76 6.50 3.74
C LYS A 615 16.19 6.54 5.20
N TYR A 616 16.04 7.69 5.81
CA TYR A 616 16.13 7.91 7.23
C TYR A 616 14.73 8.21 7.78
N ASN A 617 14.24 7.36 8.66
CA ASN A 617 13.07 7.64 9.47
C ASN A 617 13.58 8.12 10.84
N GLY A 618 13.29 9.36 11.17
CA GLY A 618 13.68 9.96 12.44
C GLY A 618 12.92 9.36 13.62
N LYS A 619 13.33 9.71 14.82
CA LYS A 619 12.60 9.35 16.04
C LYS A 619 11.17 9.82 15.95
N THR A 620 10.24 8.95 16.33
CA THR A 620 8.82 9.27 16.44
C THR A 620 8.38 9.10 17.89
N GLN A 621 7.40 9.88 18.29
CA GLN A 621 6.82 9.83 19.62
C GLN A 621 5.32 9.58 19.51
N GLN A 622 4.77 8.90 20.51
CA GLN A 622 3.34 8.63 20.63
C GLN A 622 2.93 8.59 22.08
N PHE A 623 1.67 8.92 22.36
CA PHE A 623 1.10 8.71 23.69
C PHE A 623 0.72 7.23 23.84
N ILE A 624 1.08 6.64 24.98
CA ILE A 624 0.65 5.31 25.38
C ILE A 624 0.09 5.38 26.79
N GLU A 625 -0.82 4.47 27.13
CA GLU A 625 -1.35 4.38 28.49
C GLU A 625 -0.26 3.95 29.48
N GLY A 626 -0.07 4.80 30.50
CA GLY A 626 0.72 4.45 31.69
C GLY A 626 -0.17 3.90 32.80
N SER A 627 0.38 3.73 33.99
CA SER A 627 -0.37 3.24 35.17
C SER A 627 -1.37 4.26 35.75
N SER A 628 -1.13 5.56 35.54
CA SER A 628 -1.92 6.67 36.12
C SER A 628 -2.16 7.82 35.16
N GLU A 629 -1.48 7.84 34.02
CA GLU A 629 -1.59 8.91 33.00
C GLU A 629 -1.08 8.42 31.66
N TYR A 630 -1.37 9.19 30.58
CA TYR A 630 -0.70 8.99 29.30
C TYR A 630 0.76 9.40 29.39
N ILE A 631 1.66 8.50 29.01
CA ILE A 631 3.09 8.75 28.92
C ILE A 631 3.54 8.84 27.46
N ILE A 632 4.68 9.51 27.21
CA ILE A 632 5.26 9.59 25.88
C ILE A 632 6.20 8.41 25.66
N SER A 633 5.85 7.56 24.70
CA SER A 633 6.72 6.52 24.16
C SER A 633 7.49 7.07 22.96
N THR A 634 8.79 6.76 22.90
CA THR A 634 9.66 7.14 21.78
C THR A 634 10.09 5.89 21.03
N ILE A 635 9.86 5.88 19.72
CA ILE A 635 10.38 4.89 18.78
C ILE A 635 11.67 5.46 18.18
N ASP A 636 12.77 4.73 18.28
CA ASP A 636 14.07 5.17 17.80
C ASP A 636 14.11 5.36 16.27
N ALA A 637 15.09 6.12 15.82
CA ALA A 637 15.32 6.35 14.41
C ALA A 637 15.85 5.09 13.70
N SER A 638 15.54 4.97 12.42
CA SER A 638 16.04 3.88 11.57
C SER A 638 16.58 4.38 10.24
N ASN A 639 17.59 3.67 9.73
CA ASN A 639 18.20 3.91 8.43
C ASN A 639 17.91 2.72 7.51
N TRP A 640 17.58 2.99 6.27
CA TRP A 640 17.32 1.98 5.26
C TRP A 640 18.11 2.28 3.99
N LEU A 641 18.77 1.29 3.42
CA LEU A 641 19.49 1.41 2.17
C LEU A 641 19.26 0.15 1.32
N ASP A 642 18.76 0.36 0.10
CA ASP A 642 18.67 -0.64 -0.95
C ASP A 642 19.55 -0.26 -2.13
N ALA A 643 20.12 -1.25 -2.81
CA ALA A 643 20.90 -1.04 -4.02
C ALA A 643 20.65 -2.13 -5.04
N THR A 644 20.64 -1.75 -6.32
CA THR A 644 20.43 -2.67 -7.44
C THR A 644 21.40 -2.41 -8.58
N LEU A 645 21.82 -3.46 -9.26
CA LEU A 645 22.56 -3.41 -10.52
C LEU A 645 21.80 -4.24 -11.55
N GLN A 646 21.21 -3.55 -12.53
CA GLN A 646 20.42 -4.14 -13.61
C GLN A 646 21.23 -4.11 -14.91
N LYS A 647 21.29 -5.24 -15.61
CA LYS A 647 21.96 -5.35 -16.91
C LYS A 647 21.01 -5.95 -17.95
N LYS A 648 20.99 -5.34 -19.13
CA LYS A 648 20.24 -5.81 -20.29
C LYS A 648 21.18 -6.50 -21.28
N PHE A 649 20.76 -7.67 -21.77
CA PHE A 649 21.45 -8.46 -22.78
C PHE A 649 20.55 -8.65 -24.00
N PHE A 650 21.15 -8.91 -25.17
CA PHE A 650 20.43 -9.22 -26.40
C PHE A 650 19.33 -8.21 -26.76
N LYS A 651 19.66 -6.91 -26.69
CA LYS A 651 18.73 -5.79 -26.92
C LYS A 651 17.53 -5.79 -25.94
N GLY A 652 17.75 -6.25 -24.71
CA GLY A 652 16.71 -6.28 -23.68
C GLY A 652 15.84 -7.53 -23.63
N LYS A 653 16.14 -8.56 -24.44
CA LYS A 653 15.44 -9.85 -24.36
C LYS A 653 15.72 -10.58 -23.04
N ILE A 654 16.92 -10.43 -22.51
CA ILE A 654 17.29 -10.92 -21.19
C ILE A 654 17.68 -9.72 -20.33
N GLU A 655 17.10 -9.66 -19.14
CA GLU A 655 17.38 -8.63 -18.15
C GLU A 655 17.73 -9.32 -16.83
N THR A 656 18.91 -9.06 -16.30
CA THR A 656 19.36 -9.59 -15.02
C THR A 656 19.52 -8.46 -14.04
N THR A 657 18.98 -8.62 -12.84
CA THR A 657 19.17 -7.68 -11.71
C THR A 657 19.75 -8.42 -10.53
N ILE A 658 20.83 -7.91 -9.98
CA ILE A 658 21.33 -8.28 -8.66
C ILE A 658 21.11 -7.13 -7.72
N GLY A 659 20.78 -7.41 -6.48
CA GLY A 659 20.50 -6.35 -5.52
C GLY A 659 20.65 -6.78 -4.08
N ALA A 660 20.67 -5.78 -3.22
CA ALA A 660 20.63 -5.94 -1.77
C ALA A 660 19.57 -5.01 -1.20
N ARG A 661 18.77 -5.52 -0.29
CA ARG A 661 17.76 -4.79 0.47
C ARG A 661 18.19 -4.69 1.92
N ASN A 662 17.81 -3.59 2.56
CA ASN A 662 18.13 -3.35 3.96
C ASN A 662 19.63 -3.59 4.28
N ILE A 663 20.51 -2.95 3.50
CA ILE A 663 21.98 -3.14 3.60
C ILE A 663 22.50 -2.90 5.01
N PHE A 664 21.85 -2.02 5.77
CA PHE A 664 22.22 -1.73 7.16
C PHE A 664 21.75 -2.82 8.16
N ASN A 665 21.03 -3.83 7.70
CA ASN A 665 20.57 -4.97 8.48
C ASN A 665 19.70 -4.57 9.69
N VAL A 666 18.79 -3.63 9.51
CA VAL A 666 17.86 -3.19 10.55
C VAL A 666 16.75 -4.23 10.69
N THR A 667 16.71 -4.96 11.80
CA THR A 667 15.66 -5.94 12.12
C THR A 667 14.67 -5.37 13.12
N ASN A 668 15.19 -4.76 14.17
CA ASN A 668 14.43 -4.23 15.29
C ASN A 668 14.86 -2.79 15.60
N ILE A 669 13.94 -1.99 16.15
CA ILE A 669 14.22 -0.67 16.74
C ILE A 669 13.68 -0.61 18.16
N ASN A 670 14.35 0.16 19.01
CA ASN A 670 13.93 0.30 20.39
C ASN A 670 12.70 1.20 20.51
N GLN A 671 11.82 0.85 21.42
CA GLN A 671 10.70 1.65 21.86
C GLN A 671 10.80 1.86 23.36
N THR A 672 10.79 3.12 23.81
CA THR A 672 10.75 3.48 25.23
C THR A 672 9.33 3.65 25.71
N GLY A 673 9.11 3.47 27.01
CA GLY A 673 7.76 3.55 27.59
C GLY A 673 6.93 2.34 27.15
N THR A 674 6.84 1.36 28.00
CA THR A 674 5.95 0.21 27.83
C THR A 674 4.64 0.51 28.52
N SER A 675 3.50 0.27 27.85
CA SER A 675 2.20 0.38 28.52
C SER A 675 2.16 -0.61 29.69
N GLN A 676 1.90 -0.11 30.88
CA GLN A 676 1.72 -0.94 32.08
C GLN A 676 0.24 -1.26 32.33
N ALA A 677 -0.67 -0.64 31.58
CA ALA A 677 -2.11 -0.79 31.76
C ALA A 677 -2.60 -2.24 31.57
N ASN A 678 -1.86 -3.05 30.83
CA ASN A 678 -2.25 -4.42 30.49
C ASN A 678 -1.56 -5.51 31.31
N GLY A 679 -0.83 -5.18 32.38
CA GLY A 679 -0.13 -6.17 33.22
C GLY A 679 1.00 -6.96 32.50
N HIS A 680 1.17 -6.74 31.21
CA HIS A 680 2.19 -7.37 30.36
C HIS A 680 3.15 -6.32 29.83
N ALA A 681 4.45 -6.52 30.03
CA ALA A 681 5.46 -5.65 29.44
C ALA A 681 5.38 -5.77 27.90
N MET A 682 5.00 -4.70 27.23
CA MET A 682 5.16 -4.62 25.76
C MET A 682 6.65 -4.78 25.43
N SER A 683 6.94 -5.43 24.32
CA SER A 683 8.33 -5.55 23.85
C SER A 683 8.95 -4.17 23.72
N SER A 684 10.11 -3.97 24.33
CA SER A 684 10.92 -2.75 24.16
C SER A 684 11.50 -2.63 22.74
N GLN A 685 11.25 -3.61 21.89
CA GLN A 685 11.71 -3.68 20.51
C GLN A 685 10.55 -3.88 19.54
N LEU A 686 10.47 -2.99 18.55
CA LEU A 686 9.55 -3.09 17.42
C LEU A 686 10.29 -3.73 16.25
N MET A 687 9.76 -4.84 15.72
CA MET A 687 10.32 -5.49 14.54
C MET A 687 9.96 -4.71 13.29
N LEU A 688 10.97 -4.34 12.47
CA LEU A 688 10.80 -3.61 11.21
C LEU A 688 10.96 -4.50 9.98
N ALA A 689 11.83 -5.51 10.02
CA ALA A 689 12.16 -6.33 8.87
C ALA A 689 12.81 -7.65 9.27
N TYR A 690 12.96 -8.54 8.29
CA TYR A 690 13.67 -9.82 8.40
C TYR A 690 15.18 -9.73 8.11
N GLY A 691 15.77 -8.54 8.28
CA GLY A 691 17.20 -8.32 8.10
C GLY A 691 17.58 -7.97 6.65
N ARG A 692 18.89 -7.98 6.39
CA ARG A 692 19.47 -7.73 5.08
C ARG A 692 19.23 -8.93 4.17
N SER A 693 18.78 -8.67 2.93
CA SER A 693 18.64 -9.72 1.91
C SER A 693 19.41 -9.37 0.64
N TYR A 694 19.88 -10.40 -0.04
CA TYR A 694 20.50 -10.32 -1.36
C TYR A 694 19.63 -11.09 -2.34
N PHE A 695 19.46 -10.56 -3.54
CA PHE A 695 18.65 -11.23 -4.56
C PHE A 695 19.28 -11.20 -5.94
N ILE A 696 18.90 -12.20 -6.73
CA ILE A 696 19.14 -12.26 -8.15
C ILE A 696 17.81 -12.44 -8.87
N LYS A 697 17.53 -11.59 -9.85
CA LYS A 697 16.32 -11.64 -10.70
C LYS A 697 16.73 -11.80 -12.15
N LEU A 698 16.09 -12.73 -12.83
CA LEU A 698 16.23 -12.95 -14.27
C LEU A 698 14.86 -12.75 -14.94
N MET A 699 14.81 -11.89 -15.95
CA MET A 699 13.65 -11.67 -16.79
C MET A 699 13.99 -12.04 -18.23
N TYR A 700 13.13 -12.82 -18.87
CA TYR A 700 13.19 -13.12 -20.28
C TYR A 700 11.99 -12.52 -20.99
N ASN A 701 12.24 -11.62 -21.95
CA ASN A 701 11.21 -10.86 -22.66
C ASN A 701 11.29 -11.18 -24.16
N LEU A 702 10.21 -11.71 -24.70
CA LEU A 702 10.02 -11.94 -26.13
C LEU A 702 8.98 -10.96 -26.65
N ASN A 703 9.42 -10.09 -27.57
CA ASN A 703 8.58 -9.07 -28.19
C ASN A 703 8.64 -9.27 -29.71
N PHE A 704 7.49 -9.39 -30.40
CA PHE A 704 7.41 -9.57 -31.85
C PHE A 704 6.05 -9.18 -32.43
#